data_dbdceda620ab865d1575f977370a2d16
#
_entry.id   dbdceda620ab865d1575f977370a2d16
#
_cell.length_a   1.000
_cell.length_b   1.000
_cell.length_c   1.000
_cell.angle_alpha   90.00
_cell.angle_beta   90.00
_cell.angle_gamma   90.00
#
_symmetry.space_group_name_H-M   'P 1'
#
loop_
_entity.id
_entity.type
_entity.pdbx_description
1 polymer ?
#
loop_
_entity_poly.entity_id
_entity_poly.type
_entity_poly.pdbx_seq_one_letter_code
_entity_poly.pdbx_strand_id
1 'polypeptide(L)'
;MAKNNKTDSNTGKPRFYYDNKLVDAAPFLEKWERLTGADQRILRIVALNWVPMSMSSITKLHAELYTGTTHSLIQKTCDLCRRMDLLTGTAAQYKCPPAFAHWLCEHDAAANNPEQERMARALRKVYYGFWEAQQPAHVFRLLRLGRYLGDKQMFKQEFVSIETGSNAYTADTLFAFWLPENAFVASAACLPKAILAYLMVRKLMLLNIFLDDPEPYLSYAWQHIGLFEGPEREEALTLMGQLFLFQGDYETHRACMSHMSPTMALGQQAIVSVLQGQFEQARAQFSMYTIALRKENRSYKLVAAGLPGFFHGLALLETRNPEHFNAIQLLIERNSKRFDANKPLFNYLNGVMLYLQNDTRSGKALLGTTEELGEYVSMYLEWFRMACAALVDGGCYSAYNATDYAVRLQEQGYHRAAAELWAAAEYAADWDAVQAKLAIKQPPAITPAEGRPLCALFPRSSAWENALNALDNLTAQTVQKSTRVIWLVDFEKQILEARVQTLGKAGWTKGRAVNFDRLTSEQSESMTDQDKLLIAAINTFEYGYYRRVPSAVWKMLVGHPLLFLEKSPEVAVQFEAREPVLLVSETKGGFQLSFSPPIKPDEGLQIIKESPTRYLLVQPTPEQMRVATALGGPSLFVPQEGAE
;
A
#
# COMPACT_ATOMS: atom_id res chain seq x y z
N MET A 1 24.01 22.67 -24.27
CA MET A 1 23.15 22.18 -25.39
C MET A 1 23.30 20.66 -25.46
N ALA A 2 22.50 19.90 -24.75
CA ALA A 2 22.54 18.45 -24.81
C ALA A 2 21.70 17.99 -26.01
N LYS A 3 22.33 17.38 -26.99
CA LYS A 3 21.66 16.68 -28.08
C LYS A 3 20.98 15.44 -27.48
N ASN A 4 19.70 15.54 -27.19
CA ASN A 4 18.89 14.43 -26.61
C ASN A 4 18.53 13.32 -27.61
N ASN A 5 19.19 13.25 -28.73
CA ASN A 5 19.16 12.07 -29.57
C ASN A 5 20.39 11.25 -29.23
N LYS A 6 20.26 10.22 -28.40
CA LYS A 6 21.30 9.18 -28.34
C LYS A 6 21.44 8.59 -29.72
N THR A 7 22.46 9.02 -30.44
CA THR A 7 22.96 8.21 -31.55
C THR A 7 23.65 7.02 -30.94
N ASP A 8 23.15 5.84 -31.24
CA ASP A 8 23.90 4.61 -30.94
C ASP A 8 25.26 4.76 -31.63
N SER A 9 26.37 4.65 -30.88
CA SER A 9 27.72 4.84 -31.40
C SER A 9 28.03 3.92 -32.60
N ASN A 10 27.21 2.88 -32.83
CA ASN A 10 27.38 1.94 -33.94
C ASN A 10 26.50 2.21 -35.19
N THR A 11 25.42 2.98 -35.11
CA THR A 11 24.50 3.14 -36.27
C THR A 11 24.17 4.59 -36.64
N GLY A 12 24.50 5.57 -35.80
CA GLY A 12 24.24 7.01 -36.06
C GLY A 12 22.75 7.41 -36.14
N LYS A 13 21.83 6.49 -35.92
CA LYS A 13 20.38 6.74 -36.04
C LYS A 13 19.79 7.33 -34.77
N PRO A 14 18.94 8.39 -34.87
CA PRO A 14 18.27 8.94 -33.70
C PRO A 14 17.25 7.93 -33.13
N ARG A 15 17.28 7.69 -31.81
CA ARG A 15 16.37 6.78 -31.12
C ARG A 15 15.80 7.45 -29.88
N PHE A 16 14.61 7.01 -29.45
CA PHE A 16 13.97 7.46 -28.22
C PHE A 16 13.26 6.30 -27.52
N TYR A 17 13.02 6.44 -26.23
CA TYR A 17 12.28 5.44 -25.47
C TYR A 17 10.78 5.75 -25.43
N TYR A 18 9.98 4.73 -25.72
CA TYR A 18 8.54 4.77 -25.61
C TYR A 18 8.04 3.40 -25.14
N ASP A 19 7.21 3.36 -24.12
CA ASP A 19 6.65 2.13 -23.55
C ASP A 19 7.73 1.07 -23.25
N ASN A 20 8.80 1.50 -22.54
CA ASN A 20 10.00 0.70 -22.22
C ASN A 20 10.74 0.09 -23.43
N LYS A 21 10.45 0.56 -24.64
CA LYS A 21 11.11 0.09 -25.87
C LYS A 21 11.91 1.22 -26.50
N LEU A 22 13.06 0.85 -27.02
CA LEU A 22 13.87 1.76 -27.82
C LEU A 22 13.29 1.84 -29.24
N VAL A 23 12.75 3.01 -29.62
CA VAL A 23 12.10 3.24 -30.91
C VAL A 23 13.05 4.03 -31.83
N ASP A 24 13.14 3.63 -33.09
CA ASP A 24 13.88 4.38 -34.12
C ASP A 24 13.09 5.64 -34.50
N ALA A 25 13.69 6.81 -34.30
CA ALA A 25 13.09 8.11 -34.60
C ALA A 25 13.29 8.54 -36.05
N ALA A 26 14.22 7.92 -36.78
CA ALA A 26 14.55 8.32 -38.15
C ALA A 26 13.33 8.35 -39.10
N PRO A 27 12.43 7.33 -39.10
CA PRO A 27 11.24 7.38 -39.94
C PRO A 27 10.29 8.54 -39.61
N PHE A 28 10.22 8.94 -38.31
CA PHE A 28 9.38 10.05 -37.89
C PHE A 28 10.01 11.38 -38.30
N LEU A 29 11.31 11.54 -38.11
CA LEU A 29 12.06 12.75 -38.50
C LEU A 29 11.98 12.99 -39.99
N GLU A 30 12.23 11.98 -40.83
CA GLU A 30 12.15 12.07 -42.28
C GLU A 30 10.76 12.53 -42.77
N LYS A 31 9.70 11.94 -42.21
CA LYS A 31 8.33 12.34 -42.52
C LYS A 31 8.01 13.76 -42.06
N TRP A 32 8.49 14.12 -40.87
CA TRP A 32 8.29 15.42 -40.25
C TRP A 32 8.96 16.57 -41.06
N GLU A 33 10.18 16.36 -41.53
CA GLU A 33 10.94 17.34 -42.29
C GLU A 33 10.33 17.62 -43.68
N ARG A 34 9.54 16.70 -44.22
CA ARG A 34 8.80 16.88 -45.48
C ARG A 34 7.55 17.76 -45.36
N LEU A 35 7.11 18.07 -44.15
CA LEU A 35 5.90 18.84 -43.87
C LEU A 35 6.20 20.34 -43.90
N THR A 36 5.24 21.12 -44.41
CA THR A 36 5.30 22.58 -44.27
C THR A 36 5.12 23.01 -42.82
N GLY A 37 5.56 24.24 -42.47
CA GLY A 37 5.35 24.77 -41.12
C GLY A 37 3.87 24.82 -40.70
N ALA A 38 2.95 25.02 -41.64
CA ALA A 38 1.51 24.98 -41.36
C ALA A 38 1.04 23.57 -41.04
N ASP A 39 1.50 22.56 -41.79
CA ASP A 39 1.17 21.16 -41.51
C ASP A 39 1.74 20.71 -40.17
N GLN A 40 2.95 21.09 -39.85
CA GLN A 40 3.62 20.81 -38.58
C GLN A 40 2.85 21.38 -37.39
N ARG A 41 2.27 22.59 -37.50
CA ARG A 41 1.44 23.19 -36.44
C ARG A 41 0.19 22.38 -36.13
N ILE A 42 -0.49 21.88 -37.17
CA ILE A 42 -1.69 21.06 -37.03
C ILE A 42 -1.35 19.75 -36.34
N LEU A 43 -0.27 19.08 -36.75
CA LEU A 43 0.18 17.85 -36.10
C LEU A 43 0.56 18.05 -34.62
N ARG A 44 1.22 19.17 -34.30
CA ARG A 44 1.54 19.51 -32.89
C ARG A 44 0.31 19.60 -32.04
N ILE A 45 -0.77 20.23 -32.51
CA ILE A 45 -2.04 20.33 -31.80
C ILE A 45 -2.59 18.92 -31.50
N VAL A 46 -2.63 18.05 -32.51
CA VAL A 46 -3.18 16.68 -32.34
C VAL A 46 -2.28 15.82 -31.45
N ALA A 47 -0.95 15.93 -31.59
CA ALA A 47 0.00 15.19 -30.76
C ALA A 47 -0.05 15.62 -29.28
N LEU A 48 -0.11 16.92 -29.00
CA LEU A 48 -0.25 17.45 -27.65
C LEU A 48 -1.56 17.05 -27.01
N ASN A 49 -2.67 17.02 -27.79
CA ASN A 49 -3.97 16.62 -27.28
C ASN A 49 -4.02 15.17 -26.80
N TRP A 50 -3.25 14.26 -27.40
CA TRP A 50 -3.18 12.85 -27.08
C TRP A 50 -4.46 12.04 -27.33
N VAL A 51 -5.62 12.64 -27.09
CA VAL A 51 -6.95 12.04 -27.29
C VAL A 51 -7.42 12.35 -28.72
N PRO A 52 -8.20 11.48 -29.38
CA PRO A 52 -8.73 11.77 -30.70
C PRO A 52 -9.46 13.13 -30.76
N MET A 53 -9.25 13.88 -31.84
CA MET A 53 -9.86 15.19 -32.08
C MET A 53 -10.69 15.19 -33.34
N SER A 54 -11.87 15.84 -33.30
CA SER A 54 -12.60 16.13 -34.52
C SER A 54 -11.93 17.20 -35.35
N MET A 55 -12.15 17.18 -36.66
CA MET A 55 -11.63 18.21 -37.55
C MET A 55 -12.13 19.63 -37.17
N SER A 56 -13.37 19.74 -36.68
CA SER A 56 -13.90 21.01 -36.17
C SER A 56 -13.15 21.51 -34.93
N SER A 57 -12.77 20.62 -34.01
CA SER A 57 -11.98 20.98 -32.84
C SER A 57 -10.57 21.43 -33.24
N ILE A 58 -9.94 20.72 -34.17
CA ILE A 58 -8.61 21.11 -34.71
C ILE A 58 -8.70 22.49 -35.39
N THR A 59 -9.72 22.71 -36.22
CA THR A 59 -9.94 23.98 -36.91
C THR A 59 -10.12 25.13 -35.93
N LYS A 60 -10.95 24.93 -34.90
CA LYS A 60 -11.21 25.94 -33.86
C LYS A 60 -9.94 26.29 -33.08
N LEU A 61 -9.18 25.32 -32.64
CA LEU A 61 -7.93 25.53 -31.90
C LEU A 61 -6.86 26.19 -32.79
N HIS A 62 -6.72 25.73 -34.02
CA HIS A 62 -5.76 26.33 -34.96
C HIS A 62 -6.12 27.77 -35.27
N ALA A 63 -7.41 28.12 -35.46
CA ALA A 63 -7.89 29.47 -35.68
C ALA A 63 -7.67 30.42 -34.49
N GLU A 64 -7.74 29.89 -33.25
CA GLU A 64 -7.43 30.66 -32.03
C GLU A 64 -5.94 31.01 -31.94
N LEU A 65 -5.07 30.17 -32.51
CA LEU A 65 -3.63 30.31 -32.43
C LEU A 65 -3.01 31.03 -33.63
N TYR A 66 -3.60 30.87 -34.83
CA TYR A 66 -3.00 31.30 -36.10
C TYR A 66 -4.02 31.94 -37.01
N THR A 67 -3.58 33.00 -37.69
CA THR A 67 -4.35 33.65 -38.75
C THR A 67 -4.35 32.83 -40.04
N GLY A 68 -5.37 33.00 -40.87
CA GLY A 68 -5.48 32.33 -42.17
C GLY A 68 -5.95 30.87 -42.10
N THR A 69 -6.48 30.44 -40.96
CA THR A 69 -7.04 29.11 -40.78
C THR A 69 -8.31 28.94 -41.61
N THR A 70 -8.32 27.93 -42.47
CA THR A 70 -9.51 27.53 -43.22
C THR A 70 -9.76 26.02 -43.00
N HIS A 71 -11.03 25.62 -43.06
CA HIS A 71 -11.39 24.21 -42.98
C HIS A 71 -10.71 23.36 -44.06
N SER A 72 -10.60 23.93 -45.29
CA SER A 72 -9.91 23.28 -46.41
C SER A 72 -8.42 23.03 -46.14
N LEU A 73 -7.73 23.97 -45.48
CA LEU A 73 -6.33 23.80 -45.09
C LEU A 73 -6.20 22.62 -44.10
N ILE A 74 -7.00 22.60 -43.03
CA ILE A 74 -6.98 21.55 -42.03
C ILE A 74 -7.25 20.18 -42.65
N GLN A 75 -8.25 20.09 -43.53
CA GLN A 75 -8.59 18.85 -44.21
C GLN A 75 -7.44 18.34 -45.09
N LYS A 76 -6.88 19.25 -45.95
CA LYS A 76 -5.74 18.86 -46.83
C LYS A 76 -4.55 18.35 -45.99
N THR A 77 -4.21 19.03 -44.89
CA THR A 77 -3.13 18.62 -44.02
C THR A 77 -3.44 17.29 -43.33
N CYS A 78 -4.64 17.11 -42.79
CA CYS A 78 -5.02 15.83 -42.17
C CYS A 78 -4.95 14.67 -43.18
N ASP A 79 -5.41 14.89 -44.42
CA ASP A 79 -5.35 13.87 -45.48
C ASP A 79 -3.91 13.56 -45.91
N LEU A 80 -3.03 14.60 -45.96
CA LEU A 80 -1.60 14.41 -46.21
C LEU A 80 -0.96 13.60 -45.08
N CYS A 81 -1.15 14.01 -43.84
CA CYS A 81 -0.56 13.36 -42.67
C CYS A 81 -1.04 11.92 -42.51
N ARG A 82 -2.32 11.61 -42.86
CA ARG A 82 -2.85 10.26 -42.85
C ARG A 82 -2.18 9.38 -43.91
N ARG A 83 -1.92 9.90 -45.13
CA ARG A 83 -1.15 9.19 -46.18
C ARG A 83 0.29 8.91 -45.77
N MET A 84 0.85 9.73 -44.89
CA MET A 84 2.19 9.58 -44.34
C MET A 84 2.23 8.72 -43.04
N ASP A 85 1.11 8.16 -42.60
CA ASP A 85 0.96 7.45 -41.34
C ASP A 85 1.34 8.24 -40.08
N LEU A 86 1.22 9.57 -40.13
CA LEU A 86 1.43 10.49 -39.01
C LEU A 86 0.12 10.81 -38.29
N LEU A 87 -1.01 10.55 -38.94
CA LEU A 87 -2.35 10.59 -38.39
C LEU A 87 -3.11 9.31 -38.71
N THR A 88 -4.00 8.91 -37.79
CA THR A 88 -4.96 7.82 -37.96
C THR A 88 -6.37 8.35 -37.73
N GLY A 89 -7.37 7.58 -38.19
CA GLY A 89 -8.78 7.91 -37.98
C GLY A 89 -9.44 8.66 -39.14
N THR A 90 -10.57 9.31 -38.86
CA THR A 90 -11.43 10.02 -39.81
C THR A 90 -11.65 11.46 -39.37
N ALA A 91 -12.37 12.26 -40.17
CA ALA A 91 -12.71 13.64 -39.84
C ALA A 91 -13.41 13.81 -38.48
N ALA A 92 -14.08 12.75 -37.98
CA ALA A 92 -14.69 12.76 -36.66
C ALA A 92 -13.67 12.57 -35.53
N GLN A 93 -12.59 11.81 -35.77
CA GLN A 93 -11.65 11.40 -34.74
C GLN A 93 -10.24 11.21 -35.31
N TYR A 94 -9.48 12.28 -35.45
CA TYR A 94 -8.06 12.21 -35.80
C TYR A 94 -7.19 12.02 -34.54
N LYS A 95 -6.21 11.13 -34.64
CA LYS A 95 -5.24 10.86 -33.57
C LYS A 95 -3.86 10.61 -34.19
N CYS A 96 -2.82 11.13 -33.56
CA CYS A 96 -1.45 10.71 -33.86
C CYS A 96 -1.18 9.29 -33.32
N PRO A 97 -0.40 8.46 -34.01
CA PRO A 97 0.17 7.26 -33.42
C PRO A 97 0.89 7.60 -32.11
N PRO A 98 0.68 6.85 -31.03
CA PRO A 98 1.19 7.23 -29.70
C PRO A 98 2.71 7.44 -29.65
N ALA A 99 3.50 6.58 -30.28
CA ALA A 99 4.94 6.71 -30.34
C ALA A 99 5.38 7.99 -31.07
N PHE A 100 4.71 8.34 -32.19
CA PHE A 100 4.98 9.59 -32.92
C PHE A 100 4.58 10.81 -32.09
N ALA A 101 3.40 10.80 -31.45
CA ALA A 101 2.95 11.90 -30.60
C ALA A 101 3.91 12.14 -29.43
N HIS A 102 4.42 11.08 -28.81
CA HIS A 102 5.42 11.17 -27.75
C HIS A 102 6.72 11.76 -28.28
N TRP A 103 7.27 11.18 -29.35
CA TRP A 103 8.49 11.69 -29.97
C TRP A 103 8.41 13.18 -30.34
N LEU A 104 7.31 13.60 -30.99
CA LEU A 104 7.15 15.00 -31.42
C LEU A 104 7.12 15.97 -30.24
N CYS A 105 6.38 15.62 -29.20
CA CYS A 105 6.30 16.47 -28.00
C CYS A 105 7.62 16.56 -27.25
N GLU A 106 8.39 15.47 -27.14
CA GLU A 106 9.72 15.48 -26.52
C GLU A 106 10.75 16.19 -27.38
N HIS A 107 10.66 16.04 -28.71
CA HIS A 107 11.51 16.77 -29.66
C HIS A 107 11.30 18.28 -29.55
N ASP A 108 10.04 18.75 -29.51
CA ASP A 108 9.72 20.17 -29.35
C ASP A 108 10.13 20.70 -27.95
N ALA A 109 9.95 19.90 -26.90
CA ALA A 109 10.37 20.24 -25.53
C ALA A 109 11.90 20.38 -25.43
N ALA A 110 12.65 19.47 -26.06
CA ALA A 110 14.11 19.53 -26.10
C ALA A 110 14.64 20.75 -26.91
N ALA A 111 13.87 21.16 -27.90
CA ALA A 111 14.17 22.37 -28.69
C ALA A 111 13.72 23.68 -28.02
N ASN A 112 13.08 23.62 -26.84
CA ASN A 112 12.43 24.76 -26.15
C ASN A 112 11.49 25.53 -27.09
N ASN A 113 10.66 24.82 -27.86
CA ASN A 113 9.79 25.40 -28.84
C ASN A 113 8.68 26.25 -28.20
N PRO A 114 8.66 27.59 -28.37
CA PRO A 114 7.68 28.48 -27.73
C PRO A 114 6.24 28.23 -28.22
N GLU A 115 6.08 27.69 -29.43
CA GLU A 115 4.75 27.33 -29.95
C GLU A 115 4.12 26.18 -29.15
N GLN A 116 4.92 25.24 -28.63
CA GLN A 116 4.42 24.14 -27.83
C GLN A 116 3.72 24.63 -26.56
N GLU A 117 4.32 25.56 -25.83
CA GLU A 117 3.73 26.15 -24.63
C GLU A 117 2.43 26.89 -24.96
N ARG A 118 2.42 27.68 -26.03
CA ARG A 118 1.25 28.42 -26.48
C ARG A 118 0.09 27.49 -26.86
N MET A 119 0.38 26.38 -27.57
CA MET A 119 -0.60 25.35 -27.91
C MET A 119 -1.11 24.62 -26.68
N ALA A 120 -0.22 24.27 -25.75
CA ALA A 120 -0.60 23.60 -24.49
C ALA A 120 -1.54 24.48 -23.64
N ARG A 121 -1.30 25.79 -23.58
CA ARG A 121 -2.19 26.77 -22.91
C ARG A 121 -3.58 26.82 -23.57
N ALA A 122 -3.64 26.83 -24.88
CA ALA A 122 -4.91 26.83 -25.61
C ALA A 122 -5.69 25.54 -25.40
N LEU A 123 -5.03 24.38 -25.47
CA LEU A 123 -5.63 23.08 -25.17
C LEU A 123 -6.14 23.00 -23.73
N ARG A 124 -5.35 23.47 -22.75
CA ARG A 124 -5.77 23.56 -21.36
C ARG A 124 -7.06 24.36 -21.21
N LYS A 125 -7.14 25.55 -21.80
CA LYS A 125 -8.32 26.41 -21.73
C LYS A 125 -9.59 25.72 -22.26
N VAL A 126 -9.45 24.91 -23.30
CA VAL A 126 -10.58 24.20 -23.92
C VAL A 126 -11.04 23.01 -23.08
N TYR A 127 -10.11 22.26 -22.46
CA TYR A 127 -10.41 20.97 -21.83
C TYR A 127 -10.39 20.98 -20.30
N TYR A 128 -9.87 22.03 -19.66
CA TYR A 128 -9.86 22.14 -18.21
C TYR A 128 -11.25 22.55 -17.72
N GLY A 129 -11.87 21.68 -16.90
CA GLY A 129 -13.20 21.93 -16.35
C GLY A 129 -14.35 21.13 -17.01
N PHE A 130 -14.08 20.33 -18.03
CA PHE A 130 -15.04 19.37 -18.54
C PHE A 130 -15.10 18.15 -17.59
N TRP A 131 -16.30 17.76 -17.23
CA TRP A 131 -16.51 16.57 -16.37
C TRP A 131 -16.16 15.23 -17.06
N GLU A 132 -15.93 15.23 -18.38
CA GLU A 132 -15.25 14.15 -19.11
C GLU A 132 -13.79 13.93 -18.65
N ALA A 133 -13.25 14.81 -17.81
CA ALA A 133 -11.91 14.72 -17.22
C ALA A 133 -11.69 13.46 -16.35
N GLN A 134 -12.74 12.75 -15.96
CA GLN A 134 -12.61 11.50 -15.18
C GLN A 134 -12.23 10.27 -16.03
N GLN A 135 -12.24 10.36 -17.35
CA GLN A 135 -11.78 9.26 -18.19
C GLN A 135 -10.23 9.21 -18.21
N PRO A 136 -9.60 8.04 -18.10
CA PRO A 136 -8.14 7.88 -18.00
C PRO A 136 -7.36 8.62 -19.09
N ALA A 137 -7.84 8.58 -20.33
CA ALA A 137 -7.20 9.24 -21.45
C ALA A 137 -7.22 10.79 -21.33
N HIS A 138 -8.25 11.35 -20.71
CA HIS A 138 -8.37 12.80 -20.49
C HIS A 138 -7.49 13.26 -19.32
N VAL A 139 -7.43 12.48 -18.24
CA VAL A 139 -6.52 12.74 -17.11
C VAL A 139 -5.07 12.70 -17.62
N PHE A 140 -4.69 11.69 -18.39
CA PHE A 140 -3.36 11.59 -18.96
C PHE A 140 -3.02 12.77 -19.90
N ARG A 141 -3.98 13.25 -20.69
CA ARG A 141 -3.81 14.48 -21.49
C ARG A 141 -3.50 15.70 -20.60
N LEU A 142 -4.29 15.91 -19.54
CA LEU A 142 -4.09 17.04 -18.63
C LEU A 142 -2.72 16.96 -17.92
N LEU A 143 -2.33 15.76 -17.53
CA LEU A 143 -1.01 15.49 -16.95
C LEU A 143 0.12 15.88 -17.92
N ARG A 144 0.00 15.50 -19.21
CA ARG A 144 0.96 15.91 -20.26
C ARG A 144 0.97 17.42 -20.46
N LEU A 145 -0.19 18.08 -20.52
CA LEU A 145 -0.26 19.54 -20.64
C LEU A 145 0.39 20.22 -19.44
N GLY A 146 0.18 19.73 -18.21
CA GLY A 146 0.87 20.22 -17.01
C GLY A 146 2.40 20.15 -17.15
N ARG A 147 2.91 19.02 -17.68
CA ARG A 147 4.35 18.87 -17.96
C ARG A 147 4.88 19.92 -18.95
N TYR A 148 4.23 20.09 -20.10
CA TYR A 148 4.71 21.03 -21.13
C TYR A 148 4.50 22.50 -20.76
N LEU A 149 3.60 22.79 -19.84
CA LEU A 149 3.43 24.12 -19.25
C LEU A 149 4.37 24.38 -18.07
N GLY A 150 5.07 23.36 -17.57
CA GLY A 150 5.81 23.46 -16.32
C GLY A 150 4.89 23.71 -15.10
N ASP A 151 3.59 23.45 -15.24
CA ASP A 151 2.59 23.67 -14.18
C ASP A 151 2.59 22.46 -13.23
N LYS A 152 3.43 22.54 -12.19
CA LYS A 152 3.58 21.50 -11.19
C LYS A 152 2.27 21.20 -10.45
N GLN A 153 1.46 22.22 -10.16
CA GLN A 153 0.22 22.02 -9.39
C GLN A 153 -0.80 21.23 -10.21
N MET A 154 -0.97 21.56 -11.47
CA MET A 154 -1.81 20.81 -12.39
C MET A 154 -1.28 19.38 -12.56
N PHE A 155 0.03 19.22 -12.78
CA PHE A 155 0.66 17.91 -12.93
C PHE A 155 0.44 17.04 -11.70
N LYS A 156 0.67 17.56 -10.50
CA LYS A 156 0.45 16.86 -9.23
C LYS A 156 -1.00 16.42 -9.05
N GLN A 157 -1.95 17.31 -9.31
CA GLN A 157 -3.38 17.02 -9.17
C GLN A 157 -3.81 15.85 -10.06
N GLU A 158 -3.41 15.87 -11.32
CA GLU A 158 -3.77 14.83 -12.28
C GLU A 158 -3.02 13.51 -12.01
N PHE A 159 -1.78 13.59 -11.52
CA PHE A 159 -1.01 12.41 -11.12
C PHE A 159 -1.70 11.67 -9.97
N VAL A 160 -2.11 12.39 -8.93
CA VAL A 160 -2.85 11.80 -7.79
C VAL A 160 -4.19 11.21 -8.24
N SER A 161 -4.88 11.87 -9.19
CA SER A 161 -6.14 11.34 -9.74
C SER A 161 -5.95 9.99 -10.44
N ILE A 162 -4.80 9.75 -11.06
CA ILE A 162 -4.46 8.46 -11.67
C ILE A 162 -4.14 7.42 -10.59
N GLU A 163 -3.35 7.77 -9.58
CA GLU A 163 -2.98 6.84 -8.49
C GLU A 163 -4.18 6.38 -7.67
N THR A 164 -5.15 7.27 -7.44
CA THR A 164 -6.33 6.96 -6.60
C THR A 164 -7.51 6.40 -7.38
N GLY A 165 -7.48 6.48 -8.71
CA GLY A 165 -8.52 5.97 -9.59
C GLY A 165 -8.28 4.51 -9.97
N SER A 166 -9.35 3.74 -10.17
CA SER A 166 -9.31 2.36 -10.70
C SER A 166 -8.98 2.33 -12.21
N ASN A 167 -7.93 3.02 -12.62
CA ASN A 167 -7.64 3.31 -14.02
C ASN A 167 -6.57 2.37 -14.60
N ALA A 168 -6.55 2.27 -15.93
CA ALA A 168 -5.60 1.47 -16.70
C ALA A 168 -4.13 1.96 -16.58
N TYR A 169 -3.88 3.05 -15.89
CA TYR A 169 -2.54 3.59 -15.65
C TYR A 169 -2.21 3.47 -14.17
N THR A 170 -1.14 2.76 -13.87
CA THR A 170 -0.54 2.71 -12.53
C THR A 170 0.55 3.77 -12.41
N ALA A 171 1.01 4.06 -11.19
CA ALA A 171 2.16 4.92 -10.96
C ALA A 171 3.39 4.42 -11.73
N ASP A 172 3.63 3.10 -11.75
CA ASP A 172 4.75 2.50 -12.50
C ASP A 172 4.66 2.76 -14.01
N THR A 173 3.46 2.66 -14.60
CA THR A 173 3.24 3.00 -16.01
C THR A 173 3.60 4.45 -16.29
N LEU A 174 3.28 5.38 -15.38
CA LEU A 174 3.62 6.80 -15.50
C LEU A 174 5.13 7.04 -15.36
N PHE A 175 5.80 6.35 -14.43
CA PHE A 175 7.26 6.42 -14.30
C PHE A 175 7.95 5.84 -15.51
N ALA A 176 7.53 4.67 -16.01
CA ALA A 176 8.05 4.08 -17.24
C ALA A 176 7.89 5.01 -18.45
N PHE A 177 6.85 5.83 -18.47
CA PHE A 177 6.60 6.78 -19.54
C PHE A 177 7.52 8.01 -19.49
N TRP A 178 7.73 8.61 -18.29
CA TRP A 178 8.50 9.85 -18.18
C TRP A 178 9.93 9.69 -17.68
N LEU A 179 10.18 8.68 -16.90
CA LEU A 179 11.48 8.39 -16.30
C LEU A 179 11.85 6.91 -16.49
N PRO A 180 11.89 6.41 -17.73
CA PRO A 180 12.23 5.02 -17.99
C PRO A 180 13.64 4.72 -17.51
N GLU A 181 13.84 3.61 -16.80
CA GLU A 181 15.12 3.21 -16.20
C GLU A 181 16.27 3.23 -17.21
N ASN A 182 16.02 2.66 -18.39
CA ASN A 182 17.02 2.55 -19.47
C ASN A 182 17.45 3.89 -20.08
N ALA A 183 16.68 4.97 -19.86
CA ALA A 183 16.96 6.31 -20.40
C ALA A 183 16.78 7.40 -19.33
N PHE A 184 16.82 7.03 -18.07
CA PHE A 184 16.46 7.87 -16.94
C PHE A 184 17.16 9.25 -16.96
N VAL A 185 18.49 9.30 -17.05
CA VAL A 185 19.26 10.56 -17.02
C VAL A 185 18.89 11.48 -18.17
N ALA A 186 18.71 10.92 -19.38
CA ALA A 186 18.33 11.70 -20.55
C ALA A 186 16.89 12.25 -20.43
N SER A 187 15.98 11.44 -19.92
CA SER A 187 14.58 11.82 -19.71
C SER A 187 14.45 12.86 -18.59
N ALA A 188 15.17 12.69 -17.49
CA ALA A 188 15.22 13.64 -16.39
C ALA A 188 15.70 15.03 -16.84
N ALA A 189 16.70 15.09 -17.72
CA ALA A 189 17.20 16.35 -18.28
C ALA A 189 16.17 17.10 -19.14
N CYS A 190 15.14 16.42 -19.65
CA CYS A 190 14.08 17.02 -20.46
C CYS A 190 12.88 17.50 -19.64
N LEU A 191 12.81 17.15 -18.36
CA LEU A 191 11.69 17.53 -17.50
C LEU A 191 11.91 18.91 -16.87
N PRO A 192 10.85 19.75 -16.73
CA PRO A 192 10.91 20.93 -15.90
C PRO A 192 11.33 20.58 -14.46
N LYS A 193 12.28 21.34 -13.89
CA LYS A 193 12.87 21.08 -12.57
C LYS A 193 11.82 20.75 -11.50
N ALA A 194 10.75 21.54 -11.43
CA ALA A 194 9.71 21.38 -10.43
C ALA A 194 8.89 20.08 -10.57
N ILE A 195 8.70 19.60 -11.81
CA ILE A 195 8.00 18.35 -12.10
C ILE A 195 8.92 17.16 -11.84
N LEU A 196 10.19 17.27 -12.25
CA LEU A 196 11.18 16.25 -11.95
C LEU A 196 11.34 16.06 -10.44
N ALA A 197 11.44 17.15 -9.66
CA ALA A 197 11.48 17.07 -8.20
C ALA A 197 10.28 16.31 -7.62
N TYR A 198 9.07 16.63 -8.06
CA TYR A 198 7.86 15.95 -7.65
C TYR A 198 7.87 14.46 -7.99
N LEU A 199 8.19 14.10 -9.23
CA LEU A 199 8.28 12.70 -9.68
C LEU A 199 9.34 11.93 -8.87
N MET A 200 10.49 12.55 -8.63
CA MET A 200 11.56 11.93 -7.84
C MET A 200 11.13 11.65 -6.39
N VAL A 201 10.44 12.60 -5.73
CA VAL A 201 9.89 12.38 -4.37
C VAL A 201 8.89 11.22 -4.39
N ARG A 202 7.99 11.18 -5.39
CA ARG A 202 7.01 10.09 -5.52
C ARG A 202 7.70 8.74 -5.77
N LYS A 203 8.73 8.68 -6.63
CA LYS A 203 9.48 7.44 -6.87
C LYS A 203 10.23 6.99 -5.61
N LEU A 204 10.90 7.90 -4.91
CA LEU A 204 11.54 7.59 -3.62
C LEU A 204 10.54 7.06 -2.58
N MET A 205 9.31 7.60 -2.56
CA MET A 205 8.25 7.10 -1.70
C MET A 205 7.86 5.66 -2.07
N LEU A 206 7.67 5.36 -3.35
CA LEU A 206 7.37 3.99 -3.81
C LEU A 206 8.51 3.03 -3.50
N LEU A 207 9.76 3.46 -3.69
CA LEU A 207 10.93 2.67 -3.31
C LEU A 207 10.96 2.37 -1.79
N ASN A 208 10.54 3.31 -0.94
CA ASN A 208 10.42 3.06 0.50
C ASN A 208 9.27 2.10 0.84
N ILE A 209 8.20 2.09 0.04
CA ILE A 209 7.06 1.19 0.25
C ILE A 209 7.43 -0.22 -0.22
N PHE A 210 7.86 -0.38 -1.46
CA PHE A 210 8.01 -1.69 -2.10
C PHE A 210 9.42 -2.28 -2.05
N LEU A 211 10.42 -1.47 -1.72
CA LEU A 211 11.84 -1.84 -1.72
C LEU A 211 12.28 -2.51 -3.03
N ASP A 212 11.82 -1.96 -4.16
CA ASP A 212 12.30 -2.33 -5.48
C ASP A 212 13.73 -1.79 -5.71
N ASP A 213 14.35 -2.13 -6.85
CA ASP A 213 15.69 -1.66 -7.18
C ASP A 213 15.75 -0.13 -7.08
N PRO A 214 16.58 0.42 -6.17
CA PRO A 214 16.66 1.86 -5.96
C PRO A 214 17.38 2.60 -7.10
N GLU A 215 18.16 1.88 -7.91
CA GLU A 215 18.92 2.50 -9.00
C GLU A 215 18.11 2.59 -10.30
N PRO A 216 18.30 3.63 -11.10
CA PRO A 216 19.25 4.77 -10.90
C PRO A 216 18.69 5.95 -10.08
N TYR A 217 17.51 5.82 -9.51
CA TYR A 217 16.75 6.94 -8.93
C TYR A 217 17.40 7.48 -7.65
N LEU A 218 17.82 6.59 -6.74
CA LEU A 218 18.40 6.98 -5.46
C LEU A 218 19.75 7.70 -5.65
N SER A 219 20.63 7.15 -6.46
CA SER A 219 21.92 7.77 -6.79
C SER A 219 21.76 9.13 -7.46
N TYR A 220 20.80 9.24 -8.39
CA TYR A 220 20.54 10.52 -9.04
C TYR A 220 19.99 11.56 -8.06
N ALA A 221 19.02 11.20 -7.23
CA ALA A 221 18.44 12.10 -6.23
C ALA A 221 19.50 12.60 -5.26
N TRP A 222 20.39 11.73 -4.82
CA TRP A 222 21.49 12.07 -3.93
C TRP A 222 22.51 13.02 -4.57
N GLN A 223 22.92 12.75 -5.80
CA GLN A 223 23.85 13.61 -6.56
C GLN A 223 23.23 14.98 -6.88
N HIS A 224 21.92 15.06 -7.02
CA HIS A 224 21.19 16.27 -7.41
C HIS A 224 20.29 16.80 -6.29
N ILE A 225 20.77 16.81 -5.05
CA ILE A 225 20.01 17.25 -3.87
C ILE A 225 19.46 18.68 -4.01
N GLY A 226 20.12 19.52 -4.80
CA GLY A 226 19.68 20.87 -5.18
C GLY A 226 18.46 20.90 -6.12
N LEU A 227 18.00 19.74 -6.58
CA LEU A 227 16.74 19.61 -7.31
C LEU A 227 15.54 19.92 -6.43
N PHE A 228 15.63 19.55 -5.14
CA PHE A 228 14.53 19.67 -4.20
C PHE A 228 14.60 21.00 -3.43
N GLU A 229 13.43 21.61 -3.20
CA GLU A 229 13.32 22.90 -2.51
C GLU A 229 12.19 22.84 -1.46
N GLY A 230 12.31 23.65 -0.40
CA GLY A 230 11.29 23.78 0.63
C GLY A 230 10.90 22.44 1.29
N PRO A 231 9.59 22.18 1.49
CA PRO A 231 9.10 20.95 2.13
C PRO A 231 9.47 19.69 1.37
N GLU A 232 9.56 19.75 0.03
CA GLU A 232 9.95 18.58 -0.79
C GLU A 232 11.39 18.15 -0.56
N ARG A 233 12.26 19.09 -0.19
CA ARG A 233 13.64 18.76 0.16
C ARG A 233 13.71 17.92 1.43
N GLU A 234 12.96 18.29 2.46
CA GLU A 234 12.90 17.53 3.71
C GLU A 234 12.30 16.15 3.49
N GLU A 235 11.25 16.06 2.69
CA GLU A 235 10.62 14.80 2.32
C GLU A 235 11.58 13.90 1.55
N ALA A 236 12.23 14.41 0.50
CA ALA A 236 13.21 13.67 -0.29
C ALA A 236 14.37 13.18 0.56
N LEU A 237 14.94 14.04 1.41
CA LEU A 237 16.03 13.68 2.32
C LEU A 237 15.61 12.60 3.31
N THR A 238 14.41 12.70 3.87
CA THR A 238 13.86 11.68 4.78
C THR A 238 13.74 10.33 4.08
N LEU A 239 13.16 10.30 2.87
CA LEU A 239 12.99 9.08 2.09
C LEU A 239 14.33 8.47 1.66
N MET A 240 15.27 9.29 1.17
CA MET A 240 16.63 8.82 0.83
C MET A 240 17.36 8.29 2.07
N GLY A 241 17.27 9.00 3.20
CA GLY A 241 17.86 8.56 4.45
C GLY A 241 17.34 7.20 4.90
N GLN A 242 16.04 6.96 4.78
CA GLN A 242 15.44 5.66 5.08
C GLN A 242 15.94 4.55 4.15
N LEU A 243 16.03 4.81 2.84
CA LEU A 243 16.56 3.84 1.89
C LEU A 243 18.01 3.47 2.20
N PHE A 244 18.88 4.45 2.52
CA PHE A 244 20.25 4.18 2.94
C PHE A 244 20.30 3.35 4.24
N LEU A 245 19.41 3.60 5.19
CA LEU A 245 19.31 2.76 6.39
C LEU A 245 18.90 1.32 6.06
N PHE A 246 17.96 1.14 5.15
CA PHE A 246 17.51 -0.19 4.73
C PHE A 246 18.60 -0.95 3.96
N GLN A 247 19.47 -0.21 3.25
CA GLN A 247 20.68 -0.76 2.64
C GLN A 247 21.75 -1.12 3.67
N GLY A 248 21.75 -0.52 4.87
CA GLY A 248 22.82 -0.62 5.87
C GLY A 248 23.93 0.39 5.63
N ASP A 249 23.76 1.37 4.75
CA ASP A 249 24.73 2.44 4.49
C ASP A 249 24.57 3.59 5.50
N TYR A 250 25.10 3.38 6.69
CA TYR A 250 25.06 4.38 7.77
C TYR A 250 25.94 5.60 7.51
N GLU A 251 26.93 5.52 6.64
CA GLU A 251 27.79 6.67 6.30
C GLU A 251 27.04 7.65 5.41
N THR A 252 26.47 7.17 4.30
CA THR A 252 25.67 8.00 3.41
C THR A 252 24.39 8.50 4.11
N HIS A 253 23.78 7.68 4.97
CA HIS A 253 22.67 8.13 5.82
C HIS A 253 23.08 9.31 6.71
N ARG A 254 24.25 9.26 7.38
CA ARG A 254 24.77 10.34 8.20
C ARG A 254 25.03 11.61 7.37
N ALA A 255 25.59 11.45 6.18
CA ALA A 255 25.77 12.55 5.24
C ALA A 255 24.41 13.16 4.84
N CYS A 256 23.40 12.31 4.58
CA CYS A 256 22.04 12.76 4.26
C CYS A 256 21.43 13.58 5.41
N MET A 257 21.56 13.12 6.66
CA MET A 257 21.08 13.84 7.84
C MET A 257 21.69 15.24 7.97
N SER A 258 22.95 15.43 7.56
CA SER A 258 23.59 16.77 7.63
C SER A 258 22.93 17.82 6.74
N HIS A 259 22.13 17.40 5.77
CA HIS A 259 21.36 18.26 4.88
C HIS A 259 19.91 18.49 5.34
N MET A 260 19.44 17.75 6.35
CA MET A 260 18.09 17.88 6.92
C MET A 260 18.00 19.05 7.91
N SER A 261 16.77 19.46 8.21
CA SER A 261 16.53 20.33 9.37
C SER A 261 16.96 19.63 10.67
N PRO A 262 17.39 20.38 11.69
CA PRO A 262 17.82 19.78 12.97
C PRO A 262 16.75 18.86 13.59
N THR A 263 15.48 19.22 13.45
CA THR A 263 14.37 18.41 13.97
C THR A 263 14.26 17.08 13.23
N MET A 264 14.29 17.08 11.91
CA MET A 264 14.20 15.84 11.13
C MET A 264 15.44 14.95 11.34
N ALA A 265 16.62 15.54 11.40
CA ALA A 265 17.87 14.82 11.69
C ALA A 265 17.82 14.10 13.05
N LEU A 266 17.24 14.73 14.09
CA LEU A 266 17.03 14.09 15.40
C LEU A 266 16.15 12.84 15.30
N GLY A 267 15.06 12.89 14.54
CA GLY A 267 14.18 11.75 14.30
C GLY A 267 14.90 10.59 13.62
N GLN A 268 15.70 10.89 12.60
CA GLN A 268 16.49 9.87 11.87
C GLN A 268 17.61 9.30 12.76
N GLN A 269 18.28 10.14 13.54
CA GLN A 269 19.32 9.68 14.48
C GLN A 269 18.74 8.75 15.55
N ALA A 270 17.54 9.03 16.04
CA ALA A 270 16.85 8.18 17.00
C ALA A 270 16.55 6.79 16.40
N ILE A 271 16.16 6.71 15.12
CA ILE A 271 15.98 5.44 14.41
C ILE A 271 17.30 4.67 14.36
N VAL A 272 18.41 5.32 14.00
CA VAL A 272 19.75 4.68 14.00
C VAL A 272 20.07 4.13 15.38
N SER A 273 19.81 4.88 16.44
CA SER A 273 20.07 4.42 17.81
C SER A 273 19.26 3.16 18.17
N VAL A 274 17.99 3.04 17.69
CA VAL A 274 17.20 1.81 17.87
C VAL A 274 17.83 0.65 17.09
N LEU A 275 18.20 0.87 15.83
CA LEU A 275 18.83 -0.15 14.99
C LEU A 275 20.14 -0.67 15.57
N GLN A 276 20.89 0.19 16.25
CA GLN A 276 22.12 -0.14 16.94
C GLN A 276 21.92 -0.71 18.36
N GLY A 277 20.66 -0.86 18.81
CA GLY A 277 20.36 -1.37 20.15
C GLY A 277 20.60 -0.39 21.28
N GLN A 278 20.80 0.91 20.98
CA GLN A 278 21.03 1.98 21.94
C GLN A 278 19.69 2.60 22.38
N PHE A 279 18.81 1.78 22.99
CA PHE A 279 17.43 2.14 23.25
C PHE A 279 17.24 3.31 24.21
N GLU A 280 18.09 3.45 25.23
CA GLU A 280 18.03 4.57 26.16
C GLU A 280 18.34 5.89 25.44
N GLN A 281 19.38 5.92 24.63
CA GLN A 281 19.72 7.07 23.80
C GLN A 281 18.60 7.38 22.80
N ALA A 282 18.02 6.34 22.16
CA ALA A 282 16.92 6.50 21.23
C ALA A 282 15.70 7.17 21.91
N ARG A 283 15.32 6.73 23.11
CA ARG A 283 14.20 7.34 23.88
C ARG A 283 14.46 8.82 24.16
N ALA A 284 15.66 9.17 24.59
CA ALA A 284 16.04 10.56 24.81
C ALA A 284 15.94 11.40 23.54
N GLN A 285 16.46 10.88 22.42
CA GLN A 285 16.41 11.54 21.12
C GLN A 285 14.97 11.69 20.59
N PHE A 286 14.11 10.66 20.72
CA PHE A 286 12.68 10.75 20.33
C PHE A 286 11.91 11.75 21.21
N SER A 287 12.25 11.86 22.49
CA SER A 287 11.69 12.89 23.35
C SER A 287 12.04 14.29 22.86
N MET A 288 13.33 14.53 22.56
CA MET A 288 13.80 15.81 21.99
C MET A 288 13.16 16.10 20.64
N TYR A 289 13.08 15.10 19.76
CA TYR A 289 12.40 15.18 18.46
C TYR A 289 10.92 15.61 18.62
N THR A 290 10.20 14.96 19.52
CA THR A 290 8.78 15.28 19.79
C THR A 290 8.61 16.70 20.32
N ILE A 291 9.50 17.15 21.20
CA ILE A 291 9.50 18.54 21.72
C ILE A 291 9.76 19.54 20.59
N ALA A 292 10.75 19.26 19.72
CA ALA A 292 11.08 20.11 18.58
C ALA A 292 9.90 20.20 17.59
N LEU A 293 9.29 19.07 17.24
CA LEU A 293 8.09 19.02 16.39
C LEU A 293 6.94 19.86 16.95
N ARG A 294 6.69 19.77 18.25
CA ARG A 294 5.62 20.53 18.92
C ARG A 294 5.89 22.04 18.88
N LYS A 295 7.14 22.44 19.06
CA LYS A 295 7.57 23.83 19.00
C LYS A 295 7.43 24.40 17.58
N GLU A 296 7.93 23.71 16.58
CA GLU A 296 7.87 24.13 15.17
C GLU A 296 6.43 24.26 14.67
N ASN A 297 5.59 23.28 14.99
CA ASN A 297 4.21 23.23 14.52
C ASN A 297 3.21 23.95 15.48
N ARG A 298 3.67 24.56 16.54
CA ARG A 298 2.84 25.22 17.56
C ARG A 298 1.70 24.34 18.07
N SER A 299 1.94 23.05 18.22
CA SER A 299 0.92 22.04 18.58
C SER A 299 1.45 21.05 19.61
N TYR A 300 0.97 21.18 20.85
CA TYR A 300 1.32 20.27 21.95
C TYR A 300 0.78 18.84 21.78
N LYS A 301 -0.16 18.62 20.86
CA LYS A 301 -0.76 17.31 20.58
C LYS A 301 0.09 16.43 19.64
N LEU A 302 1.13 16.99 19.00
CA LEU A 302 1.94 16.24 18.06
C LEU A 302 2.78 15.17 18.78
N VAL A 303 2.89 14.04 18.13
CA VAL A 303 3.79 12.91 18.46
C VAL A 303 4.58 12.54 17.21
N ALA A 304 5.66 11.80 17.39
CA ALA A 304 6.36 11.19 16.27
C ALA A 304 5.37 10.33 15.45
N ALA A 305 5.35 10.51 14.14
CA ALA A 305 4.43 9.82 13.23
C ALA A 305 5.19 8.94 12.23
N GLY A 306 4.49 8.01 11.58
CA GLY A 306 5.07 7.10 10.59
C GLY A 306 6.22 6.26 11.16
N LEU A 307 7.27 6.09 10.37
CA LEU A 307 8.43 5.29 10.76
C LEU A 307 9.12 5.77 12.05
N PRO A 308 9.40 7.07 12.27
CA PRO A 308 9.89 7.57 13.56
C PRO A 308 8.98 7.24 14.75
N GLY A 309 7.67 7.31 14.55
CA GLY A 309 6.69 6.95 15.58
C GLY A 309 6.71 5.47 15.94
N PHE A 310 6.84 4.62 14.94
CA PHE A 310 6.97 3.18 15.11
C PHE A 310 8.24 2.81 15.89
N PHE A 311 9.39 3.34 15.49
CA PHE A 311 10.67 3.11 16.18
C PHE A 311 10.68 3.67 17.60
N HIS A 312 10.00 4.80 17.82
CA HIS A 312 9.79 5.33 19.18
C HIS A 312 9.00 4.32 20.03
N GLY A 313 7.93 3.74 19.48
CA GLY A 313 7.17 2.70 20.14
C GLY A 313 8.03 1.47 20.49
N LEU A 314 8.88 1.00 19.57
CA LEU A 314 9.81 -0.11 19.84
C LEU A 314 10.80 0.22 20.95
N ALA A 315 11.36 1.44 20.95
CA ALA A 315 12.30 1.88 22.00
C ALA A 315 11.65 1.97 23.39
N LEU A 316 10.35 2.25 23.44
CA LEU A 316 9.58 2.26 24.70
C LEU A 316 9.22 0.82 25.13
N LEU A 317 8.86 -0.07 24.19
CA LEU A 317 8.53 -1.48 24.46
C LEU A 317 9.71 -2.25 25.05
N GLU A 318 10.93 -1.94 24.61
CA GLU A 318 12.15 -2.61 25.06
C GLU A 318 12.29 -2.59 26.60
N THR A 319 11.90 -1.51 27.23
CA THR A 319 12.02 -1.37 28.70
C THR A 319 11.09 -2.30 29.48
N ARG A 320 10.01 -2.77 28.86
CA ARG A 320 8.91 -3.49 29.52
C ARG A 320 8.37 -2.78 30.77
N ASN A 321 8.59 -1.47 30.88
CA ASN A 321 8.15 -0.68 32.02
C ASN A 321 6.69 -0.24 31.83
N PRO A 322 5.77 -0.55 32.79
CA PRO A 322 4.37 -0.12 32.72
C PRO A 322 4.17 1.40 32.51
N GLU A 323 5.05 2.25 33.02
CA GLU A 323 4.96 3.70 32.81
C GLU A 323 5.09 4.10 31.33
N HIS A 324 5.86 3.36 30.56
CA HIS A 324 6.03 3.59 29.13
C HIS A 324 4.83 3.12 28.30
N PHE A 325 4.03 2.17 28.78
CA PHE A 325 2.85 1.70 28.06
C PHE A 325 1.81 2.80 27.84
N ASN A 326 1.63 3.73 28.81
CA ASN A 326 0.77 4.90 28.61
C ASN A 326 1.29 5.81 27.48
N ALA A 327 2.60 5.97 27.38
CA ALA A 327 3.22 6.76 26.32
C ALA A 327 3.03 6.08 24.93
N ILE A 328 3.16 4.76 24.87
CA ILE A 328 2.92 3.96 23.66
C ILE A 328 1.44 4.06 23.25
N GLN A 329 0.51 3.90 24.18
CA GLN A 329 -0.92 4.01 23.90
C GLN A 329 -1.29 5.38 23.34
N LEU A 330 -0.74 6.47 23.91
CA LEU A 330 -0.92 7.82 23.37
C LEU A 330 -0.36 7.97 21.96
N LEU A 331 0.80 7.36 21.69
CA LEU A 331 1.44 7.37 20.38
C LEU A 331 0.59 6.61 19.35
N ILE A 332 0.07 5.43 19.71
CA ILE A 332 -0.84 4.63 18.89
C ILE A 332 -2.11 5.41 18.58
N GLU A 333 -2.80 5.93 19.61
CA GLU A 333 -4.05 6.67 19.46
C GLU A 333 -3.91 7.86 18.52
N ARG A 334 -2.84 8.64 18.66
CA ARG A 334 -2.63 9.82 17.83
C ARG A 334 -2.23 9.52 16.40
N ASN A 335 -1.46 8.47 16.17
CA ASN A 335 -1.09 8.05 14.83
C ASN A 335 -2.28 7.42 14.10
N SER A 336 -3.06 6.58 14.77
CA SER A 336 -4.25 5.94 14.19
C SER A 336 -5.34 6.94 13.80
N LYS A 337 -5.47 8.07 14.53
CA LYS A 337 -6.43 9.13 14.20
C LYS A 337 -5.96 10.06 13.07
N ARG A 338 -4.67 10.13 12.80
CA ARG A 338 -4.09 11.12 11.88
C ARG A 338 -3.81 10.56 10.49
N PHE A 339 -3.46 9.29 10.40
CA PHE A 339 -3.02 8.65 9.17
C PHE A 339 -3.60 7.25 9.06
N ASP A 340 -4.64 7.08 8.25
CA ASP A 340 -5.31 5.79 8.05
C ASP A 340 -4.33 4.71 7.54
N ALA A 341 -3.43 5.08 6.66
CA ALA A 341 -2.39 4.20 6.12
C ALA A 341 -1.48 3.56 7.19
N ASN A 342 -1.27 4.23 8.34
CA ASN A 342 -0.42 3.73 9.42
C ASN A 342 -1.19 2.92 10.50
N LYS A 343 -2.52 2.91 10.44
CA LYS A 343 -3.35 2.20 11.45
C LYS A 343 -2.95 0.73 11.64
N PRO A 344 -2.75 -0.07 10.58
CA PRO A 344 -2.36 -1.47 10.75
C PRO A 344 -1.07 -1.63 11.55
N LEU A 345 -0.04 -0.86 11.21
CA LEU A 345 1.25 -0.89 11.89
C LEU A 345 1.14 -0.58 13.39
N PHE A 346 0.38 0.45 13.74
CA PHE A 346 0.18 0.83 15.14
C PHE A 346 -0.75 -0.14 15.89
N ASN A 347 -1.65 -0.83 15.20
CA ASN A 347 -2.43 -1.92 15.79
C ASN A 347 -1.56 -3.13 16.12
N TYR A 348 -0.59 -3.50 15.25
CA TYR A 348 0.42 -4.51 15.59
C TYR A 348 1.22 -4.10 16.83
N LEU A 349 1.68 -2.85 16.87
CA LEU A 349 2.40 -2.33 18.04
C LEU A 349 1.55 -2.41 19.33
N ASN A 350 0.25 -2.13 19.23
CA ASN A 350 -0.70 -2.28 20.33
C ASN A 350 -0.85 -3.75 20.74
N GLY A 351 -0.96 -4.66 19.80
CA GLY A 351 -1.04 -6.10 20.06
C GLY A 351 0.19 -6.61 20.82
N VAL A 352 1.39 -6.18 20.40
CA VAL A 352 2.64 -6.51 21.12
C VAL A 352 2.65 -5.91 22.51
N MET A 353 2.25 -4.65 22.65
CA MET A 353 2.17 -4.00 23.96
C MET A 353 1.25 -4.75 24.94
N LEU A 354 0.05 -5.12 24.50
CA LEU A 354 -0.90 -5.90 25.32
C LEU A 354 -0.31 -7.28 25.68
N TYR A 355 0.33 -7.94 24.72
CA TYR A 355 1.01 -9.21 24.96
C TYR A 355 2.07 -9.09 26.06
N LEU A 356 2.89 -8.04 26.02
CA LEU A 356 3.93 -7.78 27.03
C LEU A 356 3.37 -7.34 28.39
N GLN A 357 2.13 -6.85 28.44
CA GLN A 357 1.40 -6.53 29.67
C GLN A 357 0.76 -7.78 30.33
N ASN A 358 1.05 -8.99 29.85
CA ASN A 358 0.43 -10.26 30.20
C ASN A 358 -1.07 -10.38 29.81
N ASP A 359 -1.61 -9.44 29.05
CA ASP A 359 -2.89 -9.61 28.35
C ASP A 359 -2.65 -10.32 27.02
N THR A 360 -2.15 -11.55 27.13
CA THR A 360 -1.77 -12.38 25.97
C THR A 360 -2.97 -12.68 25.07
N ARG A 361 -4.18 -12.78 25.66
CA ARG A 361 -5.40 -13.05 24.90
C ARG A 361 -5.76 -11.89 23.98
N SER A 362 -5.85 -10.68 24.53
CA SER A 362 -6.15 -9.48 23.75
C SER A 362 -5.05 -9.17 22.75
N GLY A 363 -3.79 -9.32 23.16
CA GLY A 363 -2.63 -9.14 22.29
C GLY A 363 -2.67 -10.09 21.09
N LYS A 364 -2.83 -11.40 21.30
CA LYS A 364 -2.95 -12.41 20.24
C LYS A 364 -4.15 -12.17 19.33
N ALA A 365 -5.31 -11.83 19.88
CA ALA A 365 -6.49 -11.54 19.08
C ALA A 365 -6.24 -10.35 18.15
N LEU A 366 -5.64 -9.28 18.64
CA LEU A 366 -5.32 -8.10 17.82
C LEU A 366 -4.27 -8.41 16.75
N LEU A 367 -3.22 -9.15 17.09
CA LEU A 367 -2.18 -9.56 16.14
C LEU A 367 -2.72 -10.52 15.07
N GLY A 368 -3.66 -11.40 15.42
CA GLY A 368 -4.27 -12.36 14.49
C GLY A 368 -5.27 -11.75 13.49
N THR A 369 -5.69 -10.50 13.68
CA THR A 369 -6.69 -9.85 12.81
C THR A 369 -6.08 -9.08 11.66
N THR A 370 -4.80 -8.78 11.73
CA THR A 370 -4.11 -7.96 10.75
C THR A 370 -3.39 -8.86 9.75
N GLU A 371 -4.06 -9.21 8.65
CA GLU A 371 -3.47 -10.07 7.61
C GLU A 371 -2.46 -9.31 6.73
N GLU A 372 -2.59 -7.99 6.61
CA GLU A 372 -1.72 -7.15 5.78
C GLU A 372 -1.40 -5.83 6.47
N LEU A 373 -0.16 -5.37 6.33
CA LEU A 373 0.27 -4.06 6.84
C LEU A 373 -0.36 -2.88 6.10
N GLY A 374 -1.18 -3.15 5.07
CA GLY A 374 -1.74 -2.14 4.18
C GLY A 374 -0.80 -1.74 3.04
N GLU A 375 -1.37 -1.34 1.91
CA GLU A 375 -0.64 -1.03 0.66
C GLU A 375 0.41 0.09 0.79
N TYR A 376 0.37 0.89 1.85
CA TYR A 376 1.25 2.05 2.04
C TYR A 376 2.26 1.90 3.18
N VAL A 377 2.31 0.73 3.82
CA VAL A 377 3.31 0.45 4.85
C VAL A 377 4.56 -0.12 4.18
N SER A 378 5.72 0.43 4.55
CA SER A 378 6.99 -0.02 3.98
C SER A 378 7.21 -1.52 4.17
N MET A 379 7.58 -2.20 3.11
CA MET A 379 7.96 -3.61 3.13
C MET A 379 9.17 -3.89 4.05
N TYR A 380 9.93 -2.85 4.42
CA TYR A 380 10.92 -2.96 5.50
C TYR A 380 10.32 -3.52 6.80
N LEU A 381 9.04 -3.25 7.08
CA LEU A 381 8.37 -3.66 8.32
C LEU A 381 7.79 -5.09 8.26
N GLU A 382 8.02 -5.81 7.18
CA GLU A 382 7.57 -7.20 7.04
C GLU A 382 8.18 -8.12 8.11
N TRP A 383 9.44 -7.87 8.52
CA TRP A 383 10.05 -8.55 9.65
C TRP A 383 9.23 -8.43 10.94
N PHE A 384 8.64 -7.23 11.17
CA PHE A 384 7.82 -6.98 12.36
C PHE A 384 6.51 -7.76 12.31
N ARG A 385 5.85 -7.79 11.15
CA ARG A 385 4.66 -8.60 10.93
C ARG A 385 4.95 -10.08 11.20
N MET A 386 6.06 -10.59 10.73
CA MET A 386 6.48 -11.97 10.97
C MET A 386 6.76 -12.25 12.44
N ALA A 387 7.51 -11.38 13.11
CA ALA A 387 7.77 -11.52 14.54
C ALA A 387 6.48 -11.49 15.35
N CYS A 388 5.51 -10.65 14.97
CA CYS A 388 4.17 -10.63 15.57
C CYS A 388 3.39 -11.92 15.32
N ALA A 389 3.43 -12.46 14.11
CA ALA A 389 2.75 -13.71 13.76
C ALA A 389 3.30 -14.89 14.60
N ALA A 390 4.60 -14.91 14.89
CA ALA A 390 5.21 -15.91 15.76
C ALA A 390 4.69 -15.88 17.21
N LEU A 391 4.19 -14.73 17.68
CA LEU A 391 3.56 -14.63 19.01
C LEU A 391 2.15 -15.22 19.06
N VAL A 392 1.48 -15.37 17.91
CA VAL A 392 0.06 -15.74 17.88
C VAL A 392 -0.17 -17.24 17.97
N ASP A 393 0.66 -18.12 17.53
CA ASP A 393 0.56 -19.59 17.71
C ASP A 393 1.45 -20.36 16.74
N GLY A 394 2.74 -20.12 16.77
CA GLY A 394 3.66 -20.92 15.96
C GLY A 394 3.28 -20.98 14.49
N GLY A 395 2.48 -20.01 14.09
CA GLY A 395 1.91 -19.97 12.75
C GLY A 395 3.04 -19.88 11.74
N CYS A 396 3.31 -20.99 11.09
CA CYS A 396 4.12 -21.12 9.91
C CYS A 396 3.59 -20.26 8.75
N TYR A 397 3.09 -19.04 9.04
CA TYR A 397 2.72 -18.15 7.96
C TYR A 397 3.98 -17.80 7.19
N SER A 398 4.17 -18.56 6.13
CA SER A 398 5.08 -18.30 5.01
C SER A 398 6.51 -17.83 5.36
N ALA A 399 7.16 -18.43 6.35
CA ALA A 399 8.61 -18.28 6.48
C ALA A 399 9.32 -18.52 5.14
N TYR A 400 8.75 -19.35 4.27
CA TYR A 400 9.23 -19.58 2.91
C TYR A 400 9.12 -18.35 2.01
N ASN A 401 7.99 -17.64 2.01
CA ASN A 401 7.84 -16.43 1.20
C ASN A 401 8.73 -15.30 1.71
N ALA A 402 8.95 -15.25 3.03
CA ALA A 402 9.82 -14.25 3.62
C ALA A 402 11.30 -14.48 3.29
N THR A 403 11.76 -15.72 3.21
CA THR A 403 13.13 -16.01 2.80
C THR A 403 13.39 -15.67 1.35
N ASP A 404 12.45 -16.01 0.45
CA ASP A 404 12.54 -15.60 -0.96
C ASP A 404 12.56 -14.08 -1.10
N TYR A 405 11.75 -13.41 -0.28
CA TYR A 405 11.70 -11.96 -0.25
C TYR A 405 12.98 -11.34 0.32
N ALA A 406 13.56 -11.91 1.39
CA ALA A 406 14.83 -11.46 1.94
C ALA A 406 15.99 -11.62 0.94
N VAL A 407 16.00 -12.73 0.17
CA VAL A 407 16.95 -12.92 -0.94
C VAL A 407 16.81 -11.82 -1.97
N ARG A 408 15.58 -11.52 -2.39
CA ARG A 408 15.30 -10.41 -3.33
C ARG A 408 15.80 -9.07 -2.79
N LEU A 409 15.52 -8.75 -1.53
CA LEU A 409 16.01 -7.52 -0.90
C LEU A 409 17.55 -7.44 -0.89
N GLN A 410 18.20 -8.55 -0.63
CA GLN A 410 19.67 -8.63 -0.65
C GLN A 410 20.23 -8.40 -2.06
N GLU A 411 19.61 -8.99 -3.08
CA GLU A 411 19.99 -8.80 -4.49
C GLU A 411 19.78 -7.35 -4.96
N GLN A 412 18.81 -6.64 -4.39
CA GLN A 412 18.54 -5.22 -4.64
C GLN A 412 19.38 -4.28 -3.77
N GLY A 413 20.30 -4.80 -2.93
CA GLY A 413 21.19 -4.01 -2.11
C GLY A 413 20.64 -3.59 -0.75
N TYR A 414 19.44 -4.02 -0.35
CA TYR A 414 18.82 -3.70 0.95
C TYR A 414 19.30 -4.69 2.04
N HIS A 415 20.60 -4.69 2.31
CA HIS A 415 21.24 -5.69 3.20
C HIS A 415 20.69 -5.68 4.62
N ARG A 416 20.44 -4.50 5.20
CA ARG A 416 19.87 -4.39 6.55
C ARG A 416 18.44 -4.89 6.60
N ALA A 417 17.60 -4.52 5.63
CA ALA A 417 16.23 -5.00 5.57
C ALA A 417 16.15 -6.52 5.37
N ALA A 418 17.00 -7.06 4.51
CA ALA A 418 17.14 -8.50 4.29
C ALA A 418 17.54 -9.22 5.58
N ALA A 419 18.52 -8.69 6.32
CA ALA A 419 19.02 -9.28 7.56
C ALA A 419 17.95 -9.29 8.68
N GLU A 420 17.14 -8.22 8.80
CA GLU A 420 16.02 -8.18 9.75
C GLU A 420 14.96 -9.21 9.40
N LEU A 421 14.64 -9.35 8.12
CA LEU A 421 13.63 -10.29 7.66
C LEU A 421 14.10 -11.74 7.82
N TRP A 422 15.38 -12.04 7.56
CA TRP A 422 16.01 -13.32 7.83
C TRP A 422 15.91 -13.68 9.31
N ALA A 423 16.30 -12.75 10.19
CA ALA A 423 16.26 -12.96 11.63
C ALA A 423 14.84 -13.19 12.14
N ALA A 424 13.85 -12.48 11.57
CA ALA A 424 12.44 -12.68 11.91
C ALA A 424 11.91 -14.03 11.41
N ALA A 425 12.34 -14.50 10.23
CA ALA A 425 12.00 -15.82 9.72
C ALA A 425 12.60 -16.94 10.60
N GLU A 426 13.85 -16.79 11.02
CA GLU A 426 14.50 -17.68 12.00
C GLU A 426 13.80 -17.68 13.35
N TYR A 427 13.32 -16.53 13.78
CA TYR A 427 12.54 -16.39 15.02
C TYR A 427 11.17 -17.06 14.93
N ALA A 428 10.52 -17.02 13.77
CA ALA A 428 9.12 -17.46 13.58
C ALA A 428 8.97 -18.93 13.20
N ALA A 429 10.01 -19.59 12.66
CA ALA A 429 9.92 -20.93 12.08
C ALA A 429 10.63 -22.01 12.88
N ASP A 430 10.24 -23.26 12.59
CA ASP A 430 11.10 -24.42 12.86
C ASP A 430 12.30 -24.32 11.89
N TRP A 431 13.42 -23.83 12.43
CA TRP A 431 14.61 -23.46 11.66
C TRP A 431 15.20 -24.60 10.84
N ASP A 432 15.08 -25.84 11.34
CA ASP A 432 15.61 -27.01 10.62
C ASP A 432 14.94 -27.21 9.26
N ALA A 433 13.64 -26.93 9.17
CA ALA A 433 12.89 -27.00 7.90
C ALA A 433 13.23 -25.84 6.95
N VAL A 434 13.60 -24.67 7.48
CA VAL A 434 14.01 -23.51 6.70
C VAL A 434 15.47 -23.68 6.23
N GLN A 435 16.38 -24.15 7.08
CA GLN A 435 17.76 -24.43 6.71
C GLN A 435 17.91 -25.44 5.57
N ALA A 436 17.07 -26.47 5.53
CA ALA A 436 17.08 -27.45 4.46
C ALA A 436 16.84 -26.86 3.07
N LYS A 437 16.06 -25.75 3.00
CA LYS A 437 15.84 -24.98 1.75
C LYS A 437 16.92 -23.91 1.50
N LEU A 438 17.54 -23.40 2.55
CA LEU A 438 18.50 -22.30 2.51
C LEU A 438 19.95 -22.74 2.29
N ALA A 439 20.22 -24.04 2.15
CA ALA A 439 21.56 -24.58 1.90
C ALA A 439 22.32 -23.93 0.70
N ILE A 440 21.69 -22.97 0.02
CA ILE A 440 22.19 -22.35 -1.21
C ILE A 440 22.65 -20.89 -1.02
N LYS A 441 22.18 -20.14 0.01
CA LYS A 441 22.62 -18.73 0.21
C LYS A 441 22.83 -18.44 1.70
N GLN A 442 23.99 -17.85 2.04
CA GLN A 442 24.23 -17.36 3.40
C GLN A 442 23.44 -16.07 3.63
N PRO A 443 22.68 -15.96 4.74
CA PRO A 443 22.01 -14.72 5.10
C PRO A 443 23.02 -13.59 5.33
N PRO A 444 22.68 -12.34 5.02
CA PRO A 444 23.49 -11.19 5.39
C PRO A 444 23.57 -11.14 6.93
N ALA A 445 24.77 -11.19 7.48
CA ALA A 445 24.96 -11.08 8.91
C ALA A 445 24.84 -9.61 9.34
N ILE A 446 24.00 -9.35 10.34
CA ILE A 446 24.02 -8.07 11.06
C ILE A 446 25.31 -8.06 11.89
N THR A 447 26.21 -7.16 11.60
CA THR A 447 27.46 -7.04 12.37
C THR A 447 27.16 -6.51 13.78
N PRO A 448 27.99 -6.85 14.80
CA PRO A 448 27.80 -6.30 16.15
C PRO A 448 27.78 -4.77 16.20
N ALA A 449 28.46 -4.09 15.26
CA ALA A 449 28.43 -2.63 15.12
C ALA A 449 27.09 -2.10 14.58
N GLU A 450 26.35 -2.92 13.87
CA GLU A 450 25.02 -2.60 13.32
C GLU A 450 23.86 -2.92 14.29
N GLY A 451 24.20 -3.50 15.46
CA GLY A 451 23.22 -3.82 16.50
C GLY A 451 22.71 -5.27 16.45
N ARG A 452 21.59 -5.52 17.14
CA ARG A 452 20.91 -6.81 17.16
C ARG A 452 19.69 -6.77 16.25
N PRO A 453 19.22 -7.92 15.73
CA PRO A 453 17.93 -8.00 15.05
C PRO A 453 16.81 -7.50 15.94
N LEU A 454 15.92 -6.69 15.39
CA LEU A 454 14.84 -6.07 16.16
C LEU A 454 13.80 -7.09 16.63
N CYS A 455 13.65 -8.23 15.95
CA CYS A 455 12.81 -9.34 16.40
C CYS A 455 13.25 -9.91 17.76
N ALA A 456 14.51 -9.73 18.17
CA ALA A 456 15.00 -10.14 19.48
C ALA A 456 14.37 -9.34 20.66
N LEU A 457 13.65 -8.25 20.39
CA LEU A 457 12.86 -7.52 21.38
C LEU A 457 11.64 -8.32 21.86
N PHE A 458 11.18 -9.28 21.07
CA PHE A 458 9.99 -10.06 21.37
C PHE A 458 10.37 -11.31 22.19
N PRO A 459 9.60 -11.64 23.26
CA PRO A 459 9.83 -12.85 24.02
C PRO A 459 9.48 -14.08 23.17
N ARG A 460 10.37 -15.07 23.13
CA ARG A 460 9.96 -16.41 22.66
C ARG A 460 9.05 -17.01 23.73
N SER A 461 7.77 -17.18 23.43
CA SER A 461 6.89 -17.88 24.35
C SER A 461 7.06 -19.39 24.15
N SER A 462 7.40 -20.11 25.23
CA SER A 462 7.35 -21.56 25.21
C SER A 462 5.89 -22.06 25.24
N ALA A 463 5.61 -23.17 24.57
CA ALA A 463 4.25 -23.74 24.52
C ALA A 463 3.66 -23.99 25.93
N TRP A 464 4.49 -24.33 26.92
CA TRP A 464 4.06 -24.54 28.28
C TRP A 464 3.71 -23.24 29.02
N GLU A 465 4.43 -22.14 28.78
CA GLU A 465 4.10 -20.80 29.34
C GLU A 465 2.76 -20.32 28.81
N ASN A 466 2.50 -20.52 27.51
CA ASN A 466 1.22 -20.20 26.91
C ASN A 466 0.07 -21.04 27.52
N ALA A 467 0.31 -22.31 27.80
CA ALA A 467 -0.68 -23.18 28.45
C ALA A 467 -0.96 -22.75 29.90
N LEU A 468 0.04 -22.37 30.68
CA LEU A 468 -0.11 -21.85 32.04
C LEU A 468 -0.87 -20.53 32.06
N ASN A 469 -0.51 -19.57 31.18
CA ASN A 469 -1.22 -18.29 31.06
C ASN A 469 -2.68 -18.48 30.64
N ALA A 470 -2.98 -19.47 29.82
CA ALA A 470 -4.35 -19.80 29.44
C ALA A 470 -5.14 -20.37 30.65
N LEU A 471 -4.51 -21.16 31.53
CA LEU A 471 -5.13 -21.68 32.76
C LEU A 471 -5.39 -20.56 33.77
N ASP A 472 -4.47 -19.65 33.98
CA ASP A 472 -4.64 -18.50 34.88
C ASP A 472 -5.81 -17.58 34.44
N ASN A 473 -6.01 -17.39 33.15
CA ASN A 473 -7.12 -16.61 32.62
C ASN A 473 -8.49 -17.28 32.78
N LEU A 474 -8.55 -18.60 32.92
CA LEU A 474 -9.79 -19.34 33.20
C LEU A 474 -10.27 -19.16 34.66
N THR A 475 -9.39 -18.76 35.56
CA THR A 475 -9.71 -18.58 37.01
C THR A 475 -10.10 -17.14 37.37
N ALA A 476 -10.01 -16.19 36.46
CA ALA A 476 -10.39 -14.79 36.66
C ALA A 476 -11.92 -14.67 36.86
N GLN A 477 -12.35 -14.36 38.05
CA GLN A 477 -13.76 -14.19 38.43
C GLN A 477 -14.44 -13.08 37.63
N THR A 478 -15.58 -13.40 37.02
CA THR A 478 -16.47 -12.45 36.34
C THR A 478 -17.16 -11.55 37.36
N VAL A 479 -16.74 -10.31 37.47
CA VAL A 479 -17.48 -9.25 38.18
C VAL A 479 -18.77 -8.97 37.42
N GLN A 480 -19.94 -9.15 38.07
CA GLN A 480 -21.24 -8.86 37.44
C GLN A 480 -21.40 -7.35 37.23
N LYS A 481 -21.21 -6.87 36.00
CA LYS A 481 -21.32 -5.46 35.63
C LYS A 481 -22.80 -5.07 35.48
N SER A 482 -23.17 -3.84 35.89
CA SER A 482 -24.54 -3.30 35.74
C SER A 482 -24.90 -2.88 34.31
N THR A 483 -23.90 -2.83 33.45
CA THR A 483 -24.02 -2.51 32.00
C THR A 483 -23.19 -3.49 31.21
N ARG A 484 -23.65 -3.82 29.98
CA ARG A 484 -22.91 -4.66 29.05
C ARG A 484 -23.13 -4.24 27.60
N VAL A 485 -22.17 -4.54 26.73
CA VAL A 485 -22.31 -4.43 25.29
C VAL A 485 -22.79 -5.76 24.72
N ILE A 486 -23.78 -5.74 23.85
CA ILE A 486 -24.23 -6.89 23.07
C ILE A 486 -24.08 -6.60 21.58
N TRP A 487 -23.89 -7.66 20.81
CA TRP A 487 -23.72 -7.58 19.37
C TRP A 487 -24.90 -8.24 18.67
N LEU A 488 -25.56 -7.48 17.81
CA LEU A 488 -26.64 -7.99 16.96
C LEU A 488 -26.09 -8.25 15.56
N VAL A 489 -26.33 -9.45 15.04
CA VAL A 489 -25.79 -9.90 13.76
C VAL A 489 -26.88 -10.36 12.81
N ASP A 490 -26.76 -9.91 11.55
CA ASP A 490 -27.45 -10.51 10.40
C ASP A 490 -26.38 -11.14 9.48
N PHE A 491 -26.23 -12.45 9.58
CA PHE A 491 -25.24 -13.18 8.78
C PHE A 491 -25.53 -13.19 7.28
N GLU A 492 -26.82 -13.09 6.88
CA GLU A 492 -27.22 -13.07 5.47
C GLU A 492 -26.82 -11.75 4.80
N LYS A 493 -27.04 -10.64 5.49
CA LYS A 493 -26.70 -9.31 5.00
C LYS A 493 -25.27 -8.90 5.36
N GLN A 494 -24.58 -9.68 6.20
CA GLN A 494 -23.26 -9.39 6.76
C GLN A 494 -23.23 -8.04 7.50
N ILE A 495 -24.23 -7.79 8.35
CA ILE A 495 -24.39 -6.56 9.15
C ILE A 495 -24.13 -6.88 10.62
N LEU A 496 -23.48 -5.94 11.31
CA LEU A 496 -23.20 -5.99 12.74
C LEU A 496 -23.64 -4.66 13.38
N GLU A 497 -24.32 -4.74 14.52
CA GLU A 497 -24.77 -3.59 15.31
C GLU A 497 -24.41 -3.80 16.79
N ALA A 498 -23.84 -2.79 17.43
CA ALA A 498 -23.58 -2.80 18.87
C ALA A 498 -24.71 -2.14 19.65
N ARG A 499 -25.11 -2.75 20.76
CA ARG A 499 -26.07 -2.15 21.71
C ARG A 499 -25.54 -2.24 23.13
N VAL A 500 -25.80 -1.19 23.90
CA VAL A 500 -25.51 -1.15 25.33
C VAL A 500 -26.80 -1.46 26.10
N GLN A 501 -26.74 -2.52 26.91
CA GLN A 501 -27.79 -2.95 27.82
C GLN A 501 -27.45 -2.53 29.24
N THR A 502 -28.47 -2.16 30.01
CA THR A 502 -28.38 -1.89 31.45
C THR A 502 -29.20 -2.91 32.21
N LEU A 503 -28.69 -3.42 33.33
CA LEU A 503 -29.39 -4.33 34.19
C LEU A 503 -30.40 -3.57 35.06
N GLY A 504 -31.68 -3.75 34.81
CA GLY A 504 -32.78 -3.19 35.59
C GLY A 504 -33.40 -4.26 36.55
N LYS A 505 -34.41 -3.87 37.31
CA LYS A 505 -35.11 -4.78 38.23
C LYS A 505 -35.81 -5.95 37.50
N ALA A 506 -36.19 -5.78 36.25
CA ALA A 506 -36.83 -6.78 35.41
C ALA A 506 -35.85 -7.55 34.51
N GLY A 507 -34.53 -7.40 34.70
CA GLY A 507 -33.49 -8.00 33.86
C GLY A 507 -32.84 -7.00 32.92
N TRP A 508 -32.16 -7.52 31.91
CA TRP A 508 -31.46 -6.68 30.93
C TRP A 508 -32.44 -5.91 30.01
N THR A 509 -32.19 -4.63 29.82
CA THR A 509 -32.99 -3.79 28.88
C THR A 509 -32.77 -4.23 27.43
N LYS A 510 -33.66 -3.78 26.50
CA LYS A 510 -33.47 -4.03 25.05
C LYS A 510 -32.17 -3.45 24.49
N GLY A 511 -31.53 -2.54 25.22
CA GLY A 511 -30.31 -1.87 24.81
C GLY A 511 -30.52 -0.72 23.82
N ARG A 512 -29.64 0.26 23.88
CA ARG A 512 -29.56 1.40 22.96
C ARG A 512 -28.49 1.11 21.92
N ALA A 513 -28.82 1.28 20.63
CA ALA A 513 -27.83 1.23 19.56
C ALA A 513 -26.76 2.33 19.77
N VAL A 514 -25.52 1.98 19.58
CA VAL A 514 -24.37 2.86 19.80
C VAL A 514 -23.47 2.83 18.59
N ASN A 515 -23.04 4.01 18.12
CA ASN A 515 -22.07 4.09 17.06
C ASN A 515 -20.70 3.64 17.56
N PHE A 516 -19.97 2.87 16.76
CA PHE A 516 -18.66 2.29 17.12
C PHE A 516 -17.66 3.35 17.58
N ASP A 517 -17.65 4.54 16.95
CA ASP A 517 -16.77 5.66 17.33
C ASP A 517 -17.00 6.18 18.76
N ARG A 518 -18.19 5.99 19.30
CA ARG A 518 -18.55 6.43 20.65
C ARG A 518 -18.30 5.37 21.72
N LEU A 519 -18.16 4.11 21.33
CA LEU A 519 -17.91 3.02 22.27
C LEU A 519 -16.53 3.11 22.93
N THR A 520 -15.56 3.76 22.32
CA THR A 520 -14.17 3.83 22.81
C THR A 520 -13.95 4.80 23.97
N SER A 521 -14.79 5.81 24.17
CA SER A 521 -14.56 6.88 25.15
C SER A 521 -15.45 6.84 26.40
N GLU A 522 -16.70 6.39 26.30
CA GLU A 522 -17.69 6.55 27.37
C GLU A 522 -18.03 5.24 28.13
N GLN A 523 -17.61 4.06 27.62
CA GLN A 523 -18.15 2.78 28.10
C GLN A 523 -17.10 1.67 28.28
N SER A 524 -15.84 2.02 28.50
CA SER A 524 -14.76 1.04 28.69
C SER A 524 -15.02 0.04 29.83
N GLU A 525 -15.76 0.45 30.85
CA GLU A 525 -16.10 -0.41 32.00
C GLU A 525 -17.19 -1.45 31.71
N SER A 526 -18.03 -1.23 30.68
CA SER A 526 -19.12 -2.16 30.31
C SER A 526 -18.72 -3.17 29.25
N MET A 527 -17.52 -3.06 28.69
CA MET A 527 -16.99 -3.91 27.63
C MET A 527 -16.20 -5.09 28.18
N THR A 528 -16.30 -6.22 27.49
CA THR A 528 -15.34 -7.32 27.62
C THR A 528 -14.07 -6.97 26.83
N ASP A 529 -12.99 -7.70 27.08
CA ASP A 529 -11.78 -7.50 26.29
C ASP A 529 -11.99 -7.87 24.82
N GLN A 530 -12.84 -8.85 24.53
CA GLN A 530 -13.26 -9.21 23.18
C GLN A 530 -14.05 -8.07 22.51
N ASP A 531 -14.90 -7.34 23.24
CA ASP A 531 -15.58 -6.15 22.73
C ASP A 531 -14.59 -5.07 22.31
N LYS A 532 -13.57 -4.80 23.12
CA LYS A 532 -12.53 -3.79 22.84
C LYS A 532 -11.76 -4.13 21.56
N LEU A 533 -11.41 -5.41 21.40
CA LEU A 533 -10.73 -5.91 20.21
C LEU A 533 -11.60 -5.78 18.95
N LEU A 534 -12.86 -6.16 19.08
CA LEU A 534 -13.82 -6.08 18.00
C LEU A 534 -14.01 -4.63 17.51
N ILE A 535 -14.12 -3.68 18.46
CA ILE A 535 -14.22 -2.25 18.17
C ILE A 535 -12.94 -1.74 17.53
N ALA A 536 -11.77 -2.14 18.02
CA ALA A 536 -10.49 -1.78 17.43
C ALA A 536 -10.40 -2.26 15.97
N ALA A 537 -10.80 -3.49 15.71
CA ALA A 537 -10.84 -4.03 14.34
C ALA A 537 -11.85 -3.29 13.45
N ILE A 538 -13.05 -3.01 13.94
CA ILE A 538 -14.07 -2.24 13.19
C ILE A 538 -13.55 -0.84 12.83
N ASN A 539 -12.88 -0.17 13.77
CA ASN A 539 -12.34 1.17 13.56
C ASN A 539 -11.11 1.20 12.64
N THR A 540 -10.47 0.04 12.39
CA THR A 540 -9.37 -0.09 11.43
C THR A 540 -9.87 -0.04 9.98
N PHE A 541 -11.11 -0.46 9.77
CA PHE A 541 -11.75 -0.44 8.44
C PHE A 541 -12.68 0.77 8.39
N GLU A 542 -12.58 1.63 7.34
CA GLU A 542 -13.54 2.71 7.10
C GLU A 542 -14.95 2.15 6.89
N TYR A 543 -15.69 1.96 7.97
CA TYR A 543 -17.06 1.45 7.96
C TYR A 543 -18.08 2.45 7.33
N GLY A 544 -17.61 3.56 6.76
CA GLY A 544 -18.45 4.67 6.28
C GLY A 544 -19.14 4.44 4.93
N TYR A 545 -18.61 3.60 4.05
CA TYR A 545 -19.13 3.46 2.68
C TYR A 545 -19.62 2.07 2.29
N TYR A 546 -19.17 1.00 2.95
CA TYR A 546 -19.61 -0.37 2.65
C TYR A 546 -20.31 -0.98 3.87
N ARG A 547 -21.61 -1.28 3.73
CA ARG A 547 -22.44 -1.89 4.78
C ARG A 547 -22.06 -3.33 5.17
N ARG A 548 -20.97 -3.89 4.63
CA ARG A 548 -20.58 -5.27 4.91
C ARG A 548 -19.41 -5.33 5.90
N VAL A 549 -19.55 -6.22 6.87
CA VAL A 549 -18.54 -6.48 7.90
C VAL A 549 -17.32 -7.16 7.26
N PRO A 550 -16.10 -6.64 7.45
CA PRO A 550 -14.88 -7.26 6.95
C PRO A 550 -14.64 -8.66 7.52
N SER A 551 -13.93 -9.52 6.77
CA SER A 551 -13.63 -10.90 7.18
C SER A 551 -12.91 -11.02 8.53
N ALA A 552 -12.01 -10.08 8.83
CA ALA A 552 -11.28 -10.01 10.09
C ALA A 552 -12.21 -9.84 11.31
N VAL A 553 -13.27 -9.04 11.18
CA VAL A 553 -14.26 -8.80 12.25
C VAL A 553 -15.05 -10.07 12.56
N TRP A 554 -15.39 -10.88 11.54
CA TRP A 554 -16.06 -12.17 11.75
C TRP A 554 -15.23 -13.13 12.57
N LYS A 555 -13.92 -13.18 12.35
CA LYS A 555 -13.02 -14.02 13.15
C LYS A 555 -13.03 -13.63 14.63
N MET A 556 -13.15 -12.34 14.94
CA MET A 556 -13.19 -11.84 16.31
C MET A 556 -14.50 -12.13 17.03
N LEU A 557 -15.59 -12.31 16.29
CA LEU A 557 -16.88 -12.69 16.86
C LEU A 557 -16.95 -14.17 17.25
N VAL A 558 -16.01 -15.00 16.81
CA VAL A 558 -15.98 -16.42 17.18
C VAL A 558 -15.87 -16.58 18.70
N GLY A 559 -16.79 -17.36 19.26
CA GLY A 559 -16.86 -17.60 20.70
C GLY A 559 -17.36 -16.42 21.54
N HIS A 560 -17.84 -15.34 20.91
CA HIS A 560 -18.34 -14.19 21.67
C HIS A 560 -19.61 -14.52 22.46
N PRO A 561 -19.64 -14.33 23.80
CA PRO A 561 -20.73 -14.78 24.63
C PRO A 561 -22.01 -13.94 24.51
N LEU A 562 -21.91 -12.71 24.00
CA LEU A 562 -23.01 -11.75 23.93
C LEU A 562 -23.36 -11.41 22.47
N LEU A 563 -23.43 -12.43 21.62
CA LEU A 563 -23.82 -12.34 20.21
C LEU A 563 -25.28 -12.80 20.06
N PHE A 564 -26.11 -12.00 19.37
CA PHE A 564 -27.53 -12.24 19.21
C PHE A 564 -27.95 -12.01 17.75
N LEU A 565 -29.07 -12.60 17.32
CA LEU A 565 -29.63 -12.32 15.99
C LEU A 565 -30.27 -10.94 15.94
N GLU A 566 -30.01 -10.17 14.88
CA GLU A 566 -30.64 -8.85 14.67
C GLU A 566 -32.17 -8.95 14.63
N LYS A 567 -32.71 -9.96 13.94
CA LYS A 567 -34.17 -10.19 13.79
C LYS A 567 -34.84 -10.70 15.08
N SER A 568 -34.07 -11.25 16.01
CA SER A 568 -34.53 -11.84 17.27
C SER A 568 -33.50 -11.58 18.37
N PRO A 569 -33.45 -10.36 18.93
CA PRO A 569 -32.40 -9.94 19.87
C PRO A 569 -32.38 -10.73 21.22
N GLU A 570 -33.38 -11.52 21.45
CA GLU A 570 -33.48 -12.46 22.60
C GLU A 570 -32.80 -13.82 22.33
N VAL A 571 -32.47 -14.11 21.08
CA VAL A 571 -31.87 -15.36 20.65
C VAL A 571 -30.37 -15.24 20.61
N ALA A 572 -29.68 -15.84 21.58
CA ALA A 572 -28.23 -15.92 21.60
C ALA A 572 -27.71 -16.84 20.48
N VAL A 573 -26.60 -16.46 19.89
CA VAL A 573 -25.95 -17.17 18.79
C VAL A 573 -24.66 -17.83 19.28
N GLN A 574 -24.48 -19.09 18.94
CA GLN A 574 -23.19 -19.77 19.01
C GLN A 574 -22.49 -19.62 17.67
N PHE A 575 -21.35 -18.95 17.67
CA PHE A 575 -20.55 -18.71 16.48
C PHE A 575 -19.15 -19.32 16.70
N GLU A 576 -18.84 -20.36 15.93
CA GLU A 576 -17.65 -21.17 16.12
C GLU A 576 -16.83 -21.25 14.83
N ALA A 577 -15.50 -21.25 14.95
CA ALA A 577 -14.63 -21.56 13.83
C ALA A 577 -14.53 -23.08 13.63
N ARG A 578 -14.59 -23.54 12.38
CA ARG A 578 -14.41 -24.95 12.05
C ARG A 578 -13.63 -25.11 10.75
N GLU A 579 -12.62 -25.95 10.80
CA GLU A 579 -11.87 -26.33 9.61
C GLU A 579 -12.66 -27.36 8.79
N PRO A 580 -12.72 -27.19 7.44
CA PRO A 580 -13.37 -28.17 6.58
C PRO A 580 -12.50 -29.42 6.43
N VAL A 581 -13.10 -30.58 6.62
CA VAL A 581 -12.45 -31.88 6.45
C VAL A 581 -13.07 -32.60 5.25
N LEU A 582 -12.23 -33.14 4.37
CA LEU A 582 -12.70 -33.99 3.27
C LEU A 582 -13.13 -35.36 3.84
N LEU A 583 -14.40 -35.67 3.69
CA LEU A 583 -14.98 -36.93 4.10
C LEU A 583 -15.12 -37.86 2.89
N VAL A 584 -14.78 -39.11 3.09
CA VAL A 584 -15.06 -40.20 2.16
C VAL A 584 -16.07 -41.12 2.84
N SER A 585 -17.27 -41.22 2.30
CA SER A 585 -18.37 -42.03 2.84
C SER A 585 -18.69 -43.15 1.84
N GLU A 586 -18.73 -44.38 2.33
CA GLU A 586 -19.16 -45.53 1.53
C GLU A 586 -20.68 -45.47 1.30
N THR A 587 -21.10 -45.65 0.07
CA THR A 587 -22.49 -45.62 -0.35
C THR A 587 -22.79 -46.87 -1.24
N LYS A 588 -24.06 -47.14 -1.47
CA LYS A 588 -24.42 -48.25 -2.39
C LYS A 588 -23.79 -48.03 -3.79
N GLY A 589 -22.78 -48.86 -4.11
CA GLY A 589 -22.14 -48.88 -5.41
C GLY A 589 -20.92 -47.98 -5.60
N GLY A 590 -20.38 -47.40 -4.50
CA GLY A 590 -19.17 -46.56 -4.56
C GLY A 590 -18.92 -45.71 -3.35
N PHE A 591 -18.19 -44.63 -3.55
CA PHE A 591 -17.80 -43.70 -2.50
C PHE A 591 -18.31 -42.29 -2.78
N GLN A 592 -18.71 -41.58 -1.77
CA GLN A 592 -19.07 -40.16 -1.86
C GLN A 592 -18.01 -39.31 -1.16
N LEU A 593 -17.42 -38.39 -1.89
CA LEU A 593 -16.47 -37.42 -1.38
C LEU A 593 -17.20 -36.10 -1.15
N SER A 594 -17.07 -35.51 0.04
CA SER A 594 -17.64 -34.21 0.36
C SER A 594 -16.86 -33.52 1.45
N PHE A 595 -16.91 -32.19 1.52
CA PHE A 595 -16.37 -31.47 2.66
C PHE A 595 -17.39 -31.36 3.79
N SER A 596 -16.91 -31.47 5.03
CA SER A 596 -17.71 -31.20 6.25
C SER A 596 -16.95 -30.19 7.13
N PRO A 597 -17.49 -28.99 7.37
CA PRO A 597 -18.64 -28.38 6.69
C PRO A 597 -18.45 -28.21 5.18
N PRO A 598 -19.56 -28.15 4.40
CA PRO A 598 -19.47 -27.95 2.96
C PRO A 598 -18.85 -26.59 2.65
N ILE A 599 -17.98 -26.54 1.65
CA ILE A 599 -17.29 -25.29 1.21
C ILE A 599 -17.67 -24.95 -0.24
N LYS A 600 -17.72 -23.65 -0.50
CA LYS A 600 -17.88 -23.10 -1.85
C LYS A 600 -16.50 -22.71 -2.39
N PRO A 601 -16.11 -23.13 -3.57
CA PRO A 601 -14.77 -22.88 -4.13
C PRO A 601 -14.45 -21.40 -4.34
N ASP A 602 -15.47 -20.56 -4.52
CA ASP A 602 -15.31 -19.14 -4.89
C ASP A 602 -15.30 -18.19 -3.68
N GLU A 603 -15.45 -18.69 -2.45
CA GLU A 603 -15.54 -17.89 -1.24
C GLU A 603 -14.41 -18.25 -0.26
N GLY A 604 -13.49 -17.30 -0.03
CA GLY A 604 -12.34 -17.52 0.86
C GLY A 604 -12.71 -17.63 2.35
N LEU A 605 -13.73 -16.91 2.81
CA LEU A 605 -14.29 -17.00 4.15
C LEU A 605 -15.80 -17.20 4.04
N GLN A 606 -16.33 -18.25 4.71
CA GLN A 606 -17.72 -18.64 4.58
C GLN A 606 -18.37 -18.71 5.97
N ILE A 607 -19.62 -18.23 6.06
CA ILE A 607 -20.45 -18.39 7.25
C ILE A 607 -21.55 -19.38 6.93
N ILE A 608 -21.56 -20.51 7.62
CA ILE A 608 -22.49 -21.61 7.40
C ILE A 608 -23.46 -21.69 8.56
N LYS A 609 -24.76 -21.68 8.28
CA LYS A 609 -25.80 -21.89 9.27
C LYS A 609 -25.97 -23.39 9.52
N GLU A 610 -25.56 -23.87 10.71
CA GLU A 610 -25.71 -25.26 11.09
C GLU A 610 -27.07 -25.53 11.74
N SER A 611 -27.56 -24.55 12.54
CA SER A 611 -28.88 -24.59 13.16
C SER A 611 -29.46 -23.18 13.30
N PRO A 612 -30.68 -22.97 13.78
CA PRO A 612 -31.26 -21.64 13.98
C PRO A 612 -30.40 -20.70 14.86
N THR A 613 -29.61 -21.25 15.76
CA THR A 613 -28.80 -20.51 16.76
C THR A 613 -27.31 -20.81 16.65
N ARG A 614 -26.89 -21.67 15.72
CA ARG A 614 -25.50 -22.06 15.58
C ARG A 614 -24.99 -21.79 14.16
N TYR A 615 -23.90 -21.03 14.07
CA TYR A 615 -23.25 -20.65 12.85
C TYR A 615 -21.78 -21.02 12.91
N LEU A 616 -21.23 -21.46 11.79
CA LEU A 616 -19.84 -21.84 11.64
C LEU A 616 -19.12 -20.84 10.75
N LEU A 617 -17.94 -20.39 11.19
CA LEU A 617 -16.99 -19.68 10.37
C LEU A 617 -16.02 -20.70 9.77
N VAL A 618 -16.01 -20.80 8.45
CA VAL A 618 -15.19 -21.75 7.71
C VAL A 618 -14.23 -20.97 6.81
N GLN A 619 -12.96 -21.22 6.99
CA GLN A 619 -11.90 -20.63 6.15
C GLN A 619 -11.13 -21.76 5.47
N PRO A 620 -11.49 -22.14 4.24
CA PRO A 620 -10.79 -23.18 3.52
C PRO A 620 -9.39 -22.71 3.10
N THR A 621 -8.44 -23.63 3.13
CA THR A 621 -7.11 -23.38 2.57
C THR A 621 -7.17 -23.33 1.02
N PRO A 622 -6.17 -22.73 0.37
CA PRO A 622 -6.08 -22.76 -1.10
C PRO A 622 -6.10 -24.17 -1.69
N GLU A 623 -5.57 -25.15 -0.96
CA GLU A 623 -5.60 -26.56 -1.37
C GLU A 623 -7.00 -27.15 -1.27
N GLN A 624 -7.69 -26.90 -0.16
CA GLN A 624 -9.08 -27.32 0.02
C GLN A 624 -10.01 -26.68 -1.01
N MET A 625 -9.78 -25.41 -1.37
CA MET A 625 -10.53 -24.76 -2.45
C MET A 625 -10.28 -25.40 -3.81
N ARG A 626 -9.01 -25.74 -4.12
CA ARG A 626 -8.70 -26.48 -5.36
C ARG A 626 -9.38 -27.85 -5.41
N VAL A 627 -9.36 -28.58 -4.31
CA VAL A 627 -10.06 -29.86 -4.20
C VAL A 627 -11.57 -29.68 -4.36
N ALA A 628 -12.16 -28.69 -3.69
CA ALA A 628 -13.60 -28.38 -3.84
C ALA A 628 -13.99 -28.00 -5.25
N THR A 629 -13.12 -27.24 -5.96
CA THR A 629 -13.30 -26.95 -7.39
C THR A 629 -13.25 -28.20 -8.23
N ALA A 630 -12.31 -29.10 -7.96
CA ALA A 630 -12.18 -30.38 -8.68
C ALA A 630 -13.36 -31.34 -8.45
N LEU A 631 -14.01 -31.28 -7.28
CA LEU A 631 -15.22 -32.05 -7.00
C LEU A 631 -16.42 -31.60 -7.84
N GLY A 632 -16.40 -30.39 -8.40
CA GLY A 632 -17.44 -29.86 -9.30
C GLY A 632 -18.80 -29.61 -8.65
N GLY A 633 -18.90 -29.71 -7.30
CA GLY A 633 -20.14 -29.53 -6.52
C GLY A 633 -19.94 -29.86 -5.05
N PRO A 634 -21.02 -29.87 -4.25
CA PRO A 634 -20.95 -30.13 -2.82
C PRO A 634 -20.50 -31.56 -2.48
N SER A 635 -20.61 -32.48 -3.42
CA SER A 635 -20.10 -33.85 -3.29
C SER A 635 -19.86 -34.48 -4.67
N LEU A 636 -18.89 -35.38 -4.72
CA LEU A 636 -18.58 -36.21 -5.91
C LEU A 636 -18.85 -37.66 -5.57
N PHE A 637 -19.62 -38.34 -6.40
CA PHE A 637 -19.78 -39.79 -6.34
C PHE A 637 -18.72 -40.45 -7.22
N VAL A 638 -17.98 -41.40 -6.65
CA VAL A 638 -16.99 -42.22 -7.35
C VAL A 638 -17.52 -43.65 -7.36
N PRO A 639 -17.86 -44.25 -8.52
CA PRO A 639 -18.26 -45.64 -8.61
C PRO A 639 -17.14 -46.56 -8.10
N GLN A 640 -17.52 -47.75 -7.62
CA GLN A 640 -16.55 -48.71 -7.07
C GLN A 640 -15.48 -49.12 -8.08
N GLU A 641 -15.84 -49.17 -9.38
CA GLU A 641 -14.91 -49.42 -10.48
C GLU A 641 -13.88 -48.30 -10.74
N GLY A 642 -14.10 -47.12 -10.22
CA GLY A 642 -13.20 -45.95 -10.34
C GLY A 642 -12.44 -45.62 -9.06
N ALA A 643 -12.51 -46.47 -8.03
CA ALA A 643 -11.90 -46.25 -6.73
C ALA A 643 -10.49 -46.85 -6.59
N GLU A 644 -9.97 -47.52 -7.65
CA GLU A 644 -8.58 -47.95 -7.78
C GLU A 644 -7.72 -46.83 -8.39
#